data_c6c2f0b1517fc49dd5517c7ceb4ca4a3
#
_entry.id   c6c2f0b1517fc49dd5517c7ceb4ca4a3
#
_cell.length_a   1.000
_cell.length_b   1.000
_cell.length_c   1.000
_cell.angle_alpha   90.00
_cell.angle_beta   90.00
_cell.angle_gamma   90.00
#
_symmetry.space_group_name_H-M   'P 1'
#
loop_
_entity.id
_entity.type
_entity.pdbx_description
1 polymer ?
#
loop_
_entity_poly.entity_id
_entity_poly.type
_entity_poly.pdbx_seq_one_letter_code
_entity_poly.pdbx_strand_id
1 'polypeptide(L)'
;MSSHISPRFNAALLDEKYALWSADPQSVEDNWAAFFEGFELGSTLPKKGGPNGQPAVSSPSGQVDQRLSEDQLSFRGKVVSLVYNYRTLGHTQAHINPLEDSGPINPRLELKTFGFTDEELEREAATQFFRDGQAIKLRDLETALKTTYSGKIGFEFMHIHNTQIRNWIRRRIEDKVDSPPITEEDSKKALRWLMESELFESFIGKKFLGEKRFSLEGGEGLIILLNRILEGCPATGIKEIEMGMAHRGRLNVLAQFVKKSVSTLLYEFTPNYVPDLVAGDGDVKYHLGYEKVRHLEDGDVRVSLAANPSHLEAVNPVVEGKARARQRMIGDDGAQTNRKVVLPLLIHGDAAFAGQGPVAEVLNLSQLGGYRTGGTIHLIVNNQIGFTTMPEDARSSSYATDVAKMIEAPILHVNGERPEELIWAAELALEFRQVWGRDVVIDMYCYRRQGHNENDQAAFTQPHIYRKITGRKTAGQLYLDELVASGVMTVGEGQAVHDDVWNALDAGLEEMRKNEQEGNLNVYTGSTAEVQPPYSHDPVVTGLALDRVQHIGKVLTTIPEGFQLHPTLAKRFVPRRVEALQNGGPYDWAFAEALAFGGLLMEGFPVRLSGQDCRRGTFSHRHAVFYDYETRERYIPLRELSEEQERFCVYNSLLSEAAVLGFDYGYTLGCPNMLILWEAQFGDFANGAQVLIDQFISSAESKWQTPSSLVMLLPHGYEGMGPEHSSARLERFLQLCAENNMIVGNFTTPAQYFHALRRQKHSPTRKPLIVMTPKSLLTNPRAVSQVEDFLDDTSFQEIIPDHYEFEKPENVSRVIFCSGKVYYDLLTYRAENNIKNAAIVRVEQLYPLHTDAI
;
A
#
# COMPACT_ATOMS: atom_id res chain seq x y z
N MET A 1 -26.96 -21.61 24.27
CA MET A 1 -26.41 -20.97 25.50
C MET A 1 -27.05 -19.60 25.59
N SER A 2 -27.90 -19.36 26.61
CA SER A 2 -28.56 -18.08 26.84
C SER A 2 -27.54 -17.07 27.34
N SER A 3 -27.25 -16.07 26.54
CA SER A 3 -26.44 -14.93 26.96
C SER A 3 -27.24 -14.10 27.96
N HIS A 4 -26.89 -14.17 29.23
CA HIS A 4 -27.38 -13.22 30.22
C HIS A 4 -26.78 -11.84 29.96
N ILE A 5 -27.49 -10.98 29.27
CA ILE A 5 -27.18 -9.56 29.14
C ILE A 5 -27.45 -8.90 30.51
N SER A 6 -26.47 -8.34 31.13
CA SER A 6 -26.60 -7.64 32.41
C SER A 6 -27.56 -6.44 32.28
N PRO A 7 -28.68 -6.35 33.02
CA PRO A 7 -29.76 -5.40 32.72
C PRO A 7 -29.44 -3.93 32.96
N ARG A 8 -28.35 -3.59 33.63
CA ARG A 8 -28.07 -2.19 34.05
C ARG A 8 -27.07 -1.44 33.16
N PHE A 9 -26.20 -2.12 32.42
CA PHE A 9 -25.22 -1.46 31.58
C PHE A 9 -25.77 -1.16 30.16
N ASN A 10 -26.83 -1.82 29.75
CA ASN A 10 -27.39 -1.70 28.42
C ASN A 10 -28.64 -0.81 28.29
N ALA A 11 -29.27 -0.39 29.41
CA ALA A 11 -30.50 0.41 29.33
C ALA A 11 -30.26 1.80 28.73
N ALA A 12 -29.20 2.49 29.15
CA ALA A 12 -28.88 3.81 28.60
C ALA A 12 -28.48 3.76 27.13
N LEU A 13 -27.74 2.73 26.70
CA LEU A 13 -27.41 2.50 25.31
C LEU A 13 -28.64 2.14 24.46
N LEU A 14 -29.54 1.35 25.02
CA LEU A 14 -30.81 1.01 24.37
C LEU A 14 -31.69 2.25 24.20
N ASP A 15 -31.79 3.09 25.22
CA ASP A 15 -32.57 4.34 25.18
C ASP A 15 -31.97 5.33 24.19
N GLU A 16 -30.63 5.48 24.15
CA GLU A 16 -29.92 6.31 23.20
C GLU A 16 -30.15 5.83 21.75
N LYS A 17 -29.94 4.54 21.49
CA LYS A 17 -30.16 3.95 20.17
C LYS A 17 -31.62 3.99 19.73
N TYR A 18 -32.55 3.83 20.67
CA TYR A 18 -33.99 3.94 20.38
C TYR A 18 -34.40 5.38 20.04
N ALA A 19 -33.84 6.37 20.75
CA ALA A 19 -34.09 7.79 20.45
C ALA A 19 -33.56 8.18 19.06
N LEU A 20 -32.37 7.71 18.70
CA LEU A 20 -31.79 7.93 17.38
C LEU A 20 -32.65 7.26 16.29
N TRP A 21 -33.02 6.00 16.50
CA TRP A 21 -33.86 5.25 15.54
C TRP A 21 -35.26 5.86 15.39
N SER A 22 -35.86 6.34 16.49
CA SER A 22 -37.18 6.99 16.45
C SER A 22 -37.17 8.33 15.68
N ALA A 23 -36.02 9.04 15.73
CA ALA A 23 -35.85 10.31 15.00
C ALA A 23 -35.54 10.07 13.51
N ASP A 24 -34.67 9.10 13.23
CA ASP A 24 -34.31 8.65 11.87
C ASP A 24 -33.93 7.15 11.93
N PRO A 25 -34.77 6.26 11.42
CA PRO A 25 -34.52 4.82 11.41
C PRO A 25 -33.24 4.39 10.72
N GLN A 26 -32.65 5.23 9.86
CA GLN A 26 -31.39 4.98 9.17
C GLN A 26 -30.15 5.42 9.97
N SER A 27 -30.33 6.08 11.10
CA SER A 27 -29.24 6.56 11.95
C SER A 27 -28.63 5.48 12.84
N VAL A 28 -29.24 4.29 12.91
CA VAL A 28 -28.76 3.14 13.70
C VAL A 28 -28.41 1.96 12.80
N GLU A 29 -27.64 1.03 13.36
CA GLU A 29 -27.27 -0.21 12.68
C GLU A 29 -28.51 -1.06 12.35
N ASP A 30 -28.49 -1.78 11.23
CA ASP A 30 -29.63 -2.58 10.75
C ASP A 30 -30.17 -3.57 11.79
N ASN A 31 -29.29 -4.13 12.63
CA ASN A 31 -29.67 -5.02 13.74
C ASN A 31 -30.48 -4.29 14.81
N TRP A 32 -30.11 -3.04 15.12
CA TRP A 32 -30.84 -2.20 16.03
C TRP A 32 -32.15 -1.70 15.43
N ALA A 33 -32.14 -1.34 14.15
CA ALA A 33 -33.34 -0.96 13.43
C ALA A 33 -34.34 -2.11 13.41
N ALA A 34 -33.92 -3.33 13.05
CA ALA A 34 -34.75 -4.53 13.08
C ALA A 34 -35.23 -4.91 14.49
N PHE A 35 -34.37 -4.72 15.51
CA PHE A 35 -34.72 -4.93 16.92
C PHE A 35 -35.79 -3.95 17.37
N PHE A 36 -35.62 -2.64 17.10
CA PHE A 36 -36.60 -1.64 17.51
C PHE A 36 -37.90 -1.73 16.72
N GLU A 37 -37.88 -2.09 15.45
CA GLU A 37 -39.05 -2.45 14.67
C GLU A 37 -39.80 -3.61 15.31
N GLY A 38 -39.10 -4.69 15.67
CA GLY A 38 -39.64 -5.82 16.39
C GLY A 38 -40.18 -5.47 17.79
N PHE A 39 -39.49 -4.54 18.49
CA PHE A 39 -39.88 -4.04 19.80
C PHE A 39 -41.15 -3.20 19.72
N GLU A 40 -41.28 -2.26 18.79
CA GLU A 40 -42.49 -1.47 18.54
C GLU A 40 -43.63 -2.38 18.15
N LEU A 41 -43.41 -3.36 17.26
CA LEU A 41 -44.36 -4.38 16.88
C LEU A 41 -44.82 -5.21 18.09
N GLY A 42 -43.87 -5.61 18.97
CA GLY A 42 -44.18 -6.34 20.21
C GLY A 42 -44.93 -5.53 21.25
N SER A 43 -44.67 -4.19 21.30
CA SER A 43 -45.37 -3.29 22.22
C SER A 43 -46.81 -2.98 21.81
N THR A 44 -47.15 -3.15 20.53
CA THR A 44 -48.50 -2.99 19.96
C THR A 44 -49.36 -4.25 20.06
N LEU A 45 -48.76 -5.41 20.42
CA LEU A 45 -49.52 -6.64 20.64
C LEU A 45 -50.30 -6.57 21.96
N PRO A 46 -51.57 -7.03 22.00
CA PRO A 46 -52.33 -7.07 23.23
C PRO A 46 -51.70 -8.04 24.23
N LYS A 47 -51.28 -7.54 25.40
CA LYS A 47 -50.80 -8.39 26.49
C LYS A 47 -51.87 -9.39 26.87
N LYS A 48 -51.61 -10.70 26.69
CA LYS A 48 -52.44 -11.74 27.28
C LYS A 48 -52.55 -11.48 28.79
N GLY A 49 -53.76 -11.22 29.25
CA GLY A 49 -54.00 -10.82 30.62
C GLY A 49 -53.43 -11.80 31.65
N GLY A 50 -52.68 -11.29 32.60
CA GLY A 50 -52.40 -12.00 33.84
C GLY A 50 -53.65 -12.08 34.71
N PRO A 51 -53.68 -12.97 35.69
CA PRO A 51 -54.91 -13.31 36.45
C PRO A 51 -55.21 -12.28 37.53
N ASN A 52 -55.47 -11.02 37.20
CA ASN A 52 -56.12 -10.10 38.12
C ASN A 52 -56.73 -8.95 37.33
N GLY A 53 -58.04 -9.03 37.18
CA GLY A 53 -58.86 -8.01 36.53
C GLY A 53 -58.99 -6.72 37.30
N GLN A 54 -58.58 -5.61 36.66
CA GLN A 54 -59.16 -4.28 36.90
C GLN A 54 -59.44 -3.62 35.54
N PRO A 55 -60.58 -2.92 35.35
CA PRO A 55 -60.97 -2.36 34.07
C PRO A 55 -60.19 -1.08 33.76
N ALA A 56 -59.76 -1.01 32.50
CA ALA A 56 -59.05 0.19 31.98
C ALA A 56 -60.03 1.35 31.83
N VAL A 57 -59.62 2.51 32.30
CA VAL A 57 -60.28 3.81 32.08
C VAL A 57 -60.20 4.20 30.62
N SER A 58 -61.33 4.40 29.96
CA SER A 58 -61.47 4.90 28.61
C SER A 58 -61.14 6.40 28.53
N SER A 59 -60.19 6.80 27.69
CA SER A 59 -60.02 8.17 27.21
C SER A 59 -60.43 8.28 25.74
N PRO A 60 -61.18 9.31 25.36
CA PRO A 60 -61.72 9.46 24.04
C PRO A 60 -60.80 10.39 23.22
N SER A 61 -60.30 9.89 22.08
CA SER A 61 -60.11 10.74 20.89
C SER A 61 -59.54 9.94 19.72
N GLY A 62 -60.23 10.01 18.59
CA GLY A 62 -60.00 9.21 17.42
C GLY A 62 -58.72 9.53 16.68
N GLN A 63 -57.86 8.61 16.66
CA GLN A 63 -57.00 8.22 15.51
C GLN A 63 -57.11 6.69 15.43
N VAL A 64 -57.51 6.21 14.26
CA VAL A 64 -57.54 4.79 13.97
C VAL A 64 -56.11 4.32 13.87
N ASP A 65 -55.53 3.89 14.99
CA ASP A 65 -54.30 3.11 15.03
C ASP A 65 -54.60 1.80 14.31
N GLN A 66 -54.21 1.68 13.04
CA GLN A 66 -54.22 0.42 12.30
C GLN A 66 -53.12 -0.46 12.94
N ARG A 67 -53.49 -1.15 14.03
CA ARG A 67 -52.65 -2.23 14.58
C ARG A 67 -52.55 -3.32 13.53
N LEU A 68 -51.31 -3.57 13.07
CA LEU A 68 -51.03 -4.67 12.14
C LEU A 68 -51.49 -5.99 12.77
N SER A 69 -52.09 -6.88 11.98
CA SER A 69 -52.45 -8.22 12.44
C SER A 69 -51.18 -9.06 12.68
N GLU A 70 -51.30 -10.12 13.47
CA GLU A 70 -50.19 -11.06 13.74
C GLU A 70 -49.65 -11.66 12.43
N ASP A 71 -50.48 -11.88 11.44
CA ASP A 71 -50.10 -12.32 10.09
C ASP A 71 -49.33 -11.25 9.33
N GLN A 72 -49.76 -9.97 9.40
CA GLN A 72 -49.02 -8.86 8.77
C GLN A 72 -47.64 -8.66 9.41
N LEU A 73 -47.52 -8.82 10.73
CA LEU A 73 -46.25 -8.74 11.45
C LEU A 73 -45.31 -9.88 11.06
N SER A 74 -45.84 -11.11 10.99
CA SER A 74 -45.06 -12.28 10.55
C SER A 74 -44.54 -12.11 9.12
N PHE A 75 -45.41 -11.71 8.21
CA PHE A 75 -45.05 -11.48 6.82
C PHE A 75 -43.94 -10.40 6.69
N ARG A 76 -44.11 -9.27 7.38
CA ARG A 76 -43.10 -8.20 7.40
C ARG A 76 -41.75 -8.67 7.94
N GLY A 77 -41.74 -9.46 9.00
CA GLY A 77 -40.51 -10.07 9.55
C GLY A 77 -39.80 -10.97 8.54
N LYS A 78 -40.54 -11.79 7.79
CA LYS A 78 -39.99 -12.63 6.70
C LYS A 78 -39.37 -11.75 5.60
N VAL A 79 -40.03 -10.66 5.19
CA VAL A 79 -39.54 -9.74 4.15
C VAL A 79 -38.26 -9.04 4.57
N VAL A 80 -38.18 -8.52 5.80
CA VAL A 80 -36.98 -7.90 6.34
C VAL A 80 -35.81 -8.90 6.35
N SER A 81 -36.07 -10.13 6.79
CA SER A 81 -35.09 -11.21 6.80
C SER A 81 -34.58 -11.56 5.39
N LEU A 82 -35.47 -11.59 4.41
CA LEU A 82 -35.15 -11.86 3.01
C LEU A 82 -34.19 -10.78 2.45
N VAL A 83 -34.57 -9.52 2.60
CA VAL A 83 -33.75 -8.37 2.14
C VAL A 83 -32.38 -8.40 2.81
N TYR A 84 -32.31 -8.60 4.12
CA TYR A 84 -31.04 -8.69 4.84
C TYR A 84 -30.16 -9.85 4.34
N ASN A 85 -30.76 -11.01 4.09
CA ASN A 85 -29.99 -12.16 3.57
C ASN A 85 -29.46 -11.90 2.15
N TYR A 86 -30.20 -11.25 1.26
CA TYR A 86 -29.69 -10.88 -0.05
C TYR A 86 -28.54 -9.89 0.04
N ARG A 87 -28.61 -8.88 0.92
CA ARG A 87 -27.50 -7.94 1.17
C ARG A 87 -26.24 -8.64 1.69
N THR A 88 -26.41 -9.68 2.51
CA THR A 88 -25.31 -10.39 3.17
C THR A 88 -24.76 -11.55 2.35
N LEU A 89 -25.60 -12.26 1.62
CA LEU A 89 -25.29 -13.53 0.95
C LEU A 89 -25.56 -13.50 -0.56
N GLY A 90 -26.13 -12.42 -1.11
CA GLY A 90 -26.47 -12.34 -2.53
C GLY A 90 -25.28 -12.62 -3.44
N HIS A 91 -24.09 -12.15 -3.05
CA HIS A 91 -22.84 -12.40 -3.77
C HIS A 91 -22.54 -13.90 -3.97
N THR A 92 -22.94 -14.76 -3.05
CA THR A 92 -22.71 -16.22 -3.14
C THR A 92 -23.53 -16.90 -4.22
N GLN A 93 -24.53 -16.21 -4.79
CA GLN A 93 -25.38 -16.69 -5.88
C GLN A 93 -25.16 -15.89 -7.17
N ALA A 94 -24.29 -14.87 -7.14
CA ALA A 94 -24.02 -14.04 -8.30
C ALA A 94 -23.31 -14.84 -9.41
N HIS A 95 -23.67 -14.56 -10.66
CA HIS A 95 -23.04 -15.16 -11.84
C HIS A 95 -21.77 -14.42 -12.23
N ILE A 96 -20.75 -14.57 -11.40
CA ILE A 96 -19.46 -13.87 -11.55
C ILE A 96 -18.42 -14.67 -12.34
N ASN A 97 -18.52 -16.01 -12.40
CA ASN A 97 -17.55 -16.85 -13.10
C ASN A 97 -17.89 -16.99 -14.59
N PRO A 98 -17.04 -16.48 -15.51
CA PRO A 98 -17.28 -16.58 -16.96
C PRO A 98 -17.26 -18.02 -17.51
N LEU A 99 -16.67 -18.96 -16.77
CA LEU A 99 -16.60 -20.38 -17.18
C LEU A 99 -17.80 -21.19 -16.73
N GLU A 100 -18.76 -20.59 -16.04
CA GLU A 100 -20.01 -21.24 -15.60
C GLU A 100 -21.20 -20.65 -16.39
N ASP A 101 -22.20 -21.49 -16.69
CA ASP A 101 -23.38 -21.07 -17.46
C ASP A 101 -24.38 -20.27 -16.62
N SER A 102 -24.36 -20.46 -15.30
CA SER A 102 -25.25 -19.80 -14.34
C SER A 102 -24.52 -19.59 -13.01
N GLY A 103 -25.00 -18.67 -12.21
CA GLY A 103 -24.55 -18.53 -10.82
C GLY A 103 -24.89 -19.75 -9.97
N PRO A 104 -24.17 -20.00 -8.88
CA PRO A 104 -24.49 -21.08 -7.96
C PRO A 104 -25.84 -20.84 -7.27
N ILE A 105 -26.44 -21.88 -6.77
CA ILE A 105 -27.71 -21.79 -6.00
C ILE A 105 -27.34 -21.76 -4.52
N ASN A 106 -27.88 -20.77 -3.80
CA ASN A 106 -27.79 -20.71 -2.34
C ASN A 106 -29.16 -20.93 -1.71
N PRO A 107 -29.42 -22.11 -1.11
CA PRO A 107 -30.73 -22.43 -0.50
C PRO A 107 -31.19 -21.43 0.58
N ARG A 108 -30.24 -20.70 1.20
CA ARG A 108 -30.52 -19.67 2.22
C ARG A 108 -31.19 -18.42 1.65
N LEU A 109 -31.22 -18.25 0.33
CA LEU A 109 -31.87 -17.13 -0.37
C LEU A 109 -33.21 -17.51 -1.00
N GLU A 110 -33.61 -18.78 -0.93
CA GLU A 110 -34.90 -19.24 -1.46
C GLU A 110 -36.06 -18.83 -0.57
N LEU A 111 -37.16 -18.38 -1.14
CA LEU A 111 -38.37 -17.95 -0.41
C LEU A 111 -38.89 -18.99 0.59
N LYS A 112 -38.81 -20.28 0.21
CA LYS A 112 -39.25 -21.39 1.09
C LYS A 112 -38.46 -21.45 2.41
N THR A 113 -37.21 -21.01 2.42
CA THR A 113 -36.35 -20.98 3.62
C THR A 113 -36.86 -19.98 4.66
N PHE A 114 -37.51 -18.91 4.22
CA PHE A 114 -38.16 -17.92 5.08
C PHE A 114 -39.60 -18.30 5.44
N GLY A 115 -40.12 -19.43 4.95
CA GLY A 115 -41.45 -19.88 5.20
C GLY A 115 -42.55 -19.08 4.47
N PHE A 116 -42.19 -18.51 3.31
CA PHE A 116 -43.20 -17.92 2.42
C PHE A 116 -44.02 -19.02 1.72
N THR A 117 -45.31 -18.72 1.53
CA THR A 117 -46.25 -19.57 0.78
C THR A 117 -46.50 -18.99 -0.61
N ASP A 118 -47.03 -19.83 -1.52
CA ASP A 118 -47.34 -19.37 -2.89
C ASP A 118 -48.44 -18.29 -2.89
N GLU A 119 -49.33 -18.29 -1.90
CA GLU A 119 -50.39 -17.29 -1.73
C GLU A 119 -49.81 -15.91 -1.32
N GLU A 120 -48.69 -15.91 -0.63
CA GLU A 120 -48.00 -14.68 -0.20
C GLU A 120 -47.23 -13.98 -1.35
N LEU A 121 -46.99 -14.65 -2.49
CA LEU A 121 -46.24 -14.07 -3.62
C LEU A 121 -46.89 -12.81 -4.21
N GLU A 122 -48.21 -12.71 -4.16
CA GLU A 122 -48.98 -11.57 -4.67
C GLU A 122 -49.24 -10.49 -3.60
N ARG A 123 -48.79 -10.70 -2.35
CA ARG A 123 -48.92 -9.69 -1.29
C ARG A 123 -47.94 -8.55 -1.52
N GLU A 124 -48.37 -7.33 -1.19
CA GLU A 124 -47.47 -6.16 -1.14
C GLU A 124 -46.52 -6.26 0.04
N ALA A 125 -45.24 -6.21 -0.28
CA ALA A 125 -44.14 -6.19 0.66
C ALA A 125 -43.61 -4.74 0.73
N ALA A 126 -43.81 -4.08 1.87
CA ALA A 126 -43.24 -2.79 2.16
C ALA A 126 -41.90 -3.01 2.88
N THR A 127 -40.83 -2.54 2.28
CA THR A 127 -39.49 -2.54 2.90
C THR A 127 -39.09 -1.10 3.17
N GLN A 128 -38.84 -0.74 4.40
CA GLN A 128 -38.43 0.62 4.74
C GLN A 128 -37.07 1.03 4.13
N PHE A 129 -36.27 0.06 3.69
CA PHE A 129 -34.86 0.26 3.40
C PHE A 129 -34.41 -0.22 2.02
N PHE A 130 -35.26 -0.87 1.24
CA PHE A 130 -34.93 -1.28 -0.11
C PHE A 130 -35.71 -0.41 -1.10
N ARG A 131 -35.00 0.25 -2.01
CA ARG A 131 -35.56 1.21 -2.98
C ARG A 131 -36.49 2.24 -2.32
N ASP A 132 -35.98 2.89 -1.26
CA ASP A 132 -36.70 3.93 -0.49
C ASP A 132 -38.07 3.50 0.06
N GLY A 133 -38.24 2.19 0.29
CA GLY A 133 -39.43 1.64 0.97
C GLY A 133 -40.67 1.51 0.12
N GLN A 134 -40.56 1.53 -1.21
CA GLN A 134 -41.72 1.29 -2.08
C GLN A 134 -42.35 -0.08 -1.81
N ALA A 135 -43.68 -0.11 -1.63
CA ALA A 135 -44.40 -1.34 -1.54
C ALA A 135 -44.49 -1.99 -2.93
N ILE A 136 -43.96 -3.20 -3.03
CA ILE A 136 -43.99 -4.01 -4.26
C ILE A 136 -44.48 -5.44 -3.91
N LYS A 137 -45.00 -6.17 -4.87
CA LYS A 137 -45.34 -7.55 -4.64
C LYS A 137 -44.14 -8.39 -4.27
N LEU A 138 -44.29 -9.38 -3.39
CA LEU A 138 -43.18 -10.23 -2.94
C LEU A 138 -42.46 -10.90 -4.11
N ARG A 139 -43.16 -11.34 -5.15
CA ARG A 139 -42.56 -11.88 -6.39
C ARG A 139 -41.64 -10.87 -7.09
N ASP A 140 -42.09 -9.63 -7.17
CA ASP A 140 -41.31 -8.56 -7.82
C ASP A 140 -40.13 -8.14 -6.93
N LEU A 141 -40.32 -8.16 -5.61
CA LEU A 141 -39.24 -7.95 -4.65
C LEU A 141 -38.15 -9.03 -4.78
N GLU A 142 -38.51 -10.31 -4.85
CA GLU A 142 -37.53 -11.38 -5.07
C GLU A 142 -36.72 -11.15 -6.34
N THR A 143 -37.42 -10.85 -7.45
CA THR A 143 -36.80 -10.58 -8.73
C THR A 143 -35.83 -9.37 -8.64
N ALA A 144 -36.26 -8.28 -8.01
CA ALA A 144 -35.43 -7.09 -7.82
C ALA A 144 -34.21 -7.39 -6.95
N LEU A 145 -34.35 -8.14 -5.85
CA LEU A 145 -33.24 -8.56 -5.01
C LEU A 145 -32.24 -9.46 -5.75
N LYS A 146 -32.73 -10.42 -6.53
CA LYS A 146 -31.87 -11.27 -7.38
C LYS A 146 -31.08 -10.44 -8.39
N THR A 147 -31.77 -9.54 -9.11
CA THR A 147 -31.12 -8.66 -10.09
C THR A 147 -30.06 -7.78 -9.43
N THR A 148 -30.38 -7.21 -8.26
CA THR A 148 -29.48 -6.27 -7.56
C THR A 148 -28.27 -6.97 -6.95
N TYR A 149 -28.46 -8.07 -6.21
CA TYR A 149 -27.43 -8.67 -5.35
C TYR A 149 -26.86 -9.99 -5.85
N SER A 150 -27.51 -10.62 -6.85
CA SER A 150 -27.12 -11.92 -7.40
C SER A 150 -27.01 -11.90 -8.93
N GLY A 151 -26.77 -10.72 -9.51
CA GLY A 151 -26.60 -10.53 -10.96
C GLY A 151 -25.19 -10.90 -11.43
N LYS A 152 -24.59 -10.02 -12.23
CA LYS A 152 -23.22 -10.17 -12.76
C LYS A 152 -22.14 -9.59 -11.86
N ILE A 153 -22.55 -8.93 -10.76
CA ILE A 153 -21.67 -8.43 -9.71
C ILE A 153 -22.16 -9.00 -8.38
N GLY A 154 -21.22 -9.51 -7.59
CA GLY A 154 -21.43 -9.86 -6.18
C GLY A 154 -20.88 -8.76 -5.27
N PHE A 155 -21.59 -8.41 -4.22
CA PHE A 155 -21.24 -7.31 -3.33
C PHE A 155 -21.00 -7.79 -1.91
N GLU A 156 -19.83 -7.48 -1.35
CA GLU A 156 -19.54 -7.69 0.06
C GLU A 156 -19.28 -6.36 0.75
N PHE A 157 -20.20 -5.89 1.58
CA PHE A 157 -20.13 -4.63 2.32
C PHE A 157 -20.77 -4.69 3.71
N MET A 158 -21.52 -5.73 4.00
CA MET A 158 -22.25 -5.85 5.27
C MET A 158 -21.34 -6.07 6.48
N HIS A 159 -20.05 -6.40 6.26
CA HIS A 159 -19.01 -6.50 7.29
C HIS A 159 -18.47 -5.13 7.74
N ILE A 160 -18.80 -4.05 7.05
CA ILE A 160 -18.38 -2.69 7.38
C ILE A 160 -19.17 -2.19 8.60
N HIS A 161 -18.50 -1.84 9.70
CA HIS A 161 -19.15 -1.39 10.92
C HIS A 161 -19.73 0.04 10.81
N ASN A 162 -19.07 0.92 10.04
CA ASN A 162 -19.54 2.27 9.86
C ASN A 162 -20.82 2.30 9.03
N THR A 163 -21.95 2.64 9.68
CA THR A 163 -23.28 2.67 9.06
C THR A 163 -23.41 3.70 7.94
N GLN A 164 -22.72 4.84 8.02
CA GLN A 164 -22.76 5.85 6.96
C GLN A 164 -22.11 5.32 5.68
N ILE A 165 -20.95 4.65 5.80
CA ILE A 165 -20.27 4.02 4.68
C ILE A 165 -21.14 2.91 4.09
N ARG A 166 -21.65 2.02 4.95
CA ARG A 166 -22.48 0.89 4.54
C ARG A 166 -23.74 1.35 3.81
N ASN A 167 -24.44 2.36 4.35
CA ASN A 167 -25.63 2.93 3.72
C ASN A 167 -25.33 3.64 2.40
N TRP A 168 -24.18 4.32 2.30
CA TRP A 168 -23.75 4.96 1.06
C TRP A 168 -23.54 3.92 -0.05
N ILE A 169 -22.82 2.82 0.25
CA ILE A 169 -22.61 1.72 -0.70
C ILE A 169 -23.95 1.09 -1.08
N ARG A 170 -24.79 0.77 -0.10
CA ARG A 170 -26.12 0.17 -0.29
C ARG A 170 -26.95 0.99 -1.30
N ARG A 171 -27.05 2.30 -1.12
CA ARG A 171 -27.81 3.17 -2.04
C ARG A 171 -27.24 3.09 -3.46
N ARG A 172 -25.94 3.16 -3.64
CA ARG A 172 -25.31 3.05 -4.97
C ARG A 172 -25.61 1.73 -5.66
N ILE A 173 -25.63 0.62 -4.90
CA ILE A 173 -25.97 -0.71 -5.43
C ILE A 173 -27.46 -0.79 -5.78
N GLU A 174 -28.35 -0.33 -4.90
CA GLU A 174 -29.79 -0.43 -5.09
C GLU A 174 -30.29 0.51 -6.20
N ASP A 175 -29.67 1.68 -6.35
CA ASP A 175 -30.00 2.66 -7.40
C ASP A 175 -29.49 2.23 -8.80
N LYS A 176 -28.48 1.33 -8.86
CA LYS A 176 -27.90 0.84 -10.14
C LYS A 176 -28.96 0.23 -11.06
N VAL A 177 -29.91 -0.50 -10.50
CA VAL A 177 -30.93 -1.23 -11.30
C VAL A 177 -31.82 -0.28 -12.09
N ASP A 178 -32.02 0.95 -11.57
CA ASP A 178 -32.82 2.00 -12.20
C ASP A 178 -31.97 3.00 -12.98
N SER A 179 -30.63 2.81 -12.98
CA SER A 179 -29.72 3.64 -13.76
C SER A 179 -29.81 3.33 -15.25
N PRO A 180 -29.66 4.32 -16.13
CA PRO A 180 -29.61 4.04 -17.56
C PRO A 180 -28.44 3.12 -17.89
N PRO A 181 -28.57 2.28 -18.91
CA PRO A 181 -27.44 1.51 -19.41
C PRO A 181 -26.29 2.45 -19.80
N ILE A 182 -25.07 1.91 -19.87
CA ILE A 182 -23.92 2.69 -20.37
C ILE A 182 -24.24 3.23 -21.76
N THR A 183 -23.61 4.35 -22.13
CA THR A 183 -23.84 4.96 -23.45
C THR A 183 -23.35 4.06 -24.58
N GLU A 184 -23.91 4.24 -25.78
CA GLU A 184 -23.41 3.55 -26.98
C GLU A 184 -21.92 3.89 -27.24
N GLU A 185 -21.49 5.09 -26.92
CA GLU A 185 -20.11 5.50 -27.03
C GLU A 185 -19.22 4.72 -26.05
N ASP A 186 -19.60 4.59 -24.79
CA ASP A 186 -18.86 3.79 -23.79
C ASP A 186 -18.82 2.30 -24.19
N SER A 187 -19.91 1.78 -24.76
CA SER A 187 -19.95 0.42 -25.30
C SER A 187 -18.93 0.21 -26.41
N LYS A 188 -18.86 1.13 -27.36
CA LYS A 188 -17.91 1.11 -28.48
C LYS A 188 -16.46 1.28 -27.99
N LYS A 189 -16.22 2.16 -27.00
CA LYS A 189 -14.90 2.29 -26.35
C LYS A 189 -14.48 0.98 -25.65
N ALA A 190 -15.40 0.38 -24.89
CA ALA A 190 -15.11 -0.88 -24.20
C ALA A 190 -14.75 -2.01 -25.17
N LEU A 191 -15.48 -2.14 -26.28
CA LEU A 191 -15.14 -3.08 -27.35
C LEU A 191 -13.74 -2.81 -27.92
N ARG A 192 -13.42 -1.55 -28.19
CA ARG A 192 -12.08 -1.18 -28.70
C ARG A 192 -10.98 -1.58 -27.72
N TRP A 193 -11.15 -1.32 -26.41
CA TRP A 193 -10.18 -1.70 -25.37
C TRP A 193 -9.98 -3.22 -25.30
N LEU A 194 -11.05 -4.00 -25.41
CA LEU A 194 -10.95 -5.46 -25.48
C LEU A 194 -10.16 -5.90 -26.71
N MET A 195 -10.49 -5.37 -27.90
CA MET A 195 -9.81 -5.70 -29.14
C MET A 195 -8.33 -5.27 -29.13
N GLU A 196 -8.00 -4.09 -28.61
CA GLU A 196 -6.62 -3.64 -28.45
C GLU A 196 -5.81 -4.63 -27.58
N SER A 197 -6.41 -5.11 -26.47
CA SER A 197 -5.78 -6.10 -25.59
C SER A 197 -5.58 -7.46 -26.28
N GLU A 198 -6.62 -8.00 -26.90
CA GLU A 198 -6.60 -9.32 -27.54
C GLU A 198 -5.66 -9.37 -28.76
N LEU A 199 -5.74 -8.34 -29.62
CA LEU A 199 -4.94 -8.28 -30.83
C LEU A 199 -3.46 -8.06 -30.53
N PHE A 200 -3.13 -7.30 -29.48
CA PHE A 200 -1.75 -7.14 -29.01
C PHE A 200 -1.14 -8.50 -28.61
N GLU A 201 -1.85 -9.29 -27.80
CA GLU A 201 -1.39 -10.63 -27.41
C GLU A 201 -1.26 -11.57 -28.61
N SER A 202 -2.26 -11.58 -29.50
CA SER A 202 -2.24 -12.39 -30.73
C SER A 202 -1.11 -11.98 -31.68
N PHE A 203 -0.85 -10.68 -31.79
CA PHE A 203 0.22 -10.13 -32.63
C PHE A 203 1.59 -10.57 -32.15
N ILE A 204 1.89 -10.39 -30.85
CA ILE A 204 3.16 -10.83 -30.27
C ILE A 204 3.30 -12.34 -30.40
N GLY A 205 2.26 -13.09 -30.09
CA GLY A 205 2.28 -14.55 -30.21
C GLY A 205 2.59 -15.06 -31.63
N LYS A 206 2.18 -14.32 -32.67
CA LYS A 206 2.47 -14.66 -34.08
C LYS A 206 3.85 -14.20 -34.56
N LYS A 207 4.30 -13.01 -34.07
CA LYS A 207 5.56 -12.42 -34.57
C LYS A 207 6.79 -12.88 -33.76
N PHE A 208 6.63 -13.24 -32.47
CA PHE A 208 7.71 -13.64 -31.57
C PHE A 208 7.39 -15.03 -30.97
N LEU A 209 7.47 -16.06 -31.78
CA LEU A 209 7.14 -17.43 -31.39
C LEU A 209 8.08 -17.95 -30.29
N GLY A 210 7.47 -18.52 -29.24
CA GLY A 210 8.21 -19.13 -28.12
C GLY A 210 8.72 -18.16 -27.06
N GLU A 211 8.57 -16.86 -27.29
CA GLU A 211 8.95 -15.85 -26.29
C GLU A 211 7.93 -15.77 -25.16
N LYS A 212 8.45 -15.69 -23.91
CA LYS A 212 7.62 -15.53 -22.73
C LYS A 212 7.06 -14.11 -22.66
N ARG A 213 5.75 -13.98 -22.46
CA ARG A 213 5.06 -12.70 -22.30
C ARG A 213 4.09 -12.66 -21.10
N PHE A 214 3.78 -13.80 -20.48
CA PHE A 214 2.78 -13.93 -19.41
C PHE A 214 1.45 -13.27 -19.78
N SER A 215 0.84 -13.83 -20.82
CA SER A 215 -0.33 -13.29 -21.52
C SER A 215 -1.50 -12.93 -20.58
N LEU A 216 -2.19 -11.83 -20.92
CA LEU A 216 -3.45 -11.41 -20.29
C LEU A 216 -4.67 -12.15 -20.86
N GLU A 217 -4.53 -12.95 -21.89
CA GLU A 217 -5.63 -13.62 -22.58
C GLU A 217 -6.58 -14.36 -21.63
N GLY A 218 -7.85 -13.98 -21.67
CA GLY A 218 -8.91 -14.42 -20.76
C GLY A 218 -9.18 -13.44 -19.58
N GLY A 219 -8.37 -12.40 -19.42
CA GLY A 219 -8.51 -11.35 -18.41
C GLY A 219 -8.51 -9.94 -19.00
N GLU A 220 -8.89 -9.77 -20.26
CA GLU A 220 -8.85 -8.50 -21.00
C GLU A 220 -9.70 -7.39 -20.38
N GLY A 221 -10.74 -7.77 -19.60
CA GLY A 221 -11.56 -6.85 -18.81
C GLY A 221 -10.75 -5.95 -17.88
N LEU A 222 -9.52 -6.33 -17.50
CA LEU A 222 -8.60 -5.48 -16.75
C LEU A 222 -8.37 -4.13 -17.45
N ILE A 223 -8.24 -4.12 -18.79
CA ILE A 223 -7.97 -2.90 -19.55
C ILE A 223 -9.18 -1.96 -19.51
N ILE A 224 -10.40 -2.50 -19.46
CA ILE A 224 -11.63 -1.69 -19.26
C ILE A 224 -11.60 -1.02 -17.87
N LEU A 225 -11.35 -1.80 -16.81
CA LEU A 225 -11.27 -1.26 -15.44
C LEU A 225 -10.24 -0.13 -15.34
N LEU A 226 -9.04 -0.36 -15.87
CA LEU A 226 -7.95 0.61 -15.80
C LEU A 226 -8.27 1.90 -16.57
N ASN A 227 -8.74 1.80 -17.81
CA ASN A 227 -9.04 2.97 -18.61
C ASN A 227 -10.24 3.75 -18.05
N ARG A 228 -11.27 3.07 -17.51
CA ARG A 228 -12.41 3.76 -16.90
C ARG A 228 -12.00 4.50 -15.61
N ILE A 229 -11.15 3.91 -14.76
CA ILE A 229 -10.57 4.59 -13.60
C ILE A 229 -9.80 5.83 -14.07
N LEU A 230 -8.97 5.71 -15.10
CA LEU A 230 -8.17 6.79 -15.64
C LEU A 230 -9.05 7.95 -16.16
N GLU A 231 -10.08 7.64 -16.95
CA GLU A 231 -11.03 8.66 -17.47
C GLU A 231 -11.72 9.44 -16.35
N GLY A 232 -12.02 8.80 -15.22
CA GLY A 232 -12.63 9.45 -14.06
C GLY A 232 -11.67 10.27 -13.19
N CYS A 233 -10.35 10.16 -13.38
CA CYS A 233 -9.35 10.80 -12.53
C CYS A 233 -9.42 12.35 -12.57
N PRO A 234 -9.47 13.04 -13.73
CA PRO A 234 -9.46 14.49 -13.76
C PRO A 234 -10.68 15.11 -13.04
N ALA A 235 -11.88 14.59 -13.31
CA ALA A 235 -13.12 15.06 -12.68
C ALA A 235 -13.12 14.89 -11.15
N THR A 236 -12.36 13.93 -10.64
CA THR A 236 -12.22 13.67 -9.20
C THR A 236 -11.01 14.33 -8.55
N GLY A 237 -10.22 15.11 -9.33
CA GLY A 237 -9.06 15.85 -8.87
C GLY A 237 -7.78 15.02 -8.71
N ILE A 238 -7.75 13.80 -9.24
CA ILE A 238 -6.55 12.95 -9.27
C ILE A 238 -5.64 13.43 -10.40
N LYS A 239 -4.38 13.69 -10.09
CA LYS A 239 -3.34 14.14 -11.02
C LYS A 239 -2.33 13.05 -11.37
N GLU A 240 -2.15 12.09 -10.47
CA GLU A 240 -1.18 11.00 -10.66
C GLU A 240 -1.77 9.65 -10.21
N ILE A 241 -1.41 8.60 -10.93
CA ILE A 241 -1.62 7.20 -10.57
C ILE A 241 -0.26 6.56 -10.36
N GLU A 242 0.00 6.05 -9.16
CA GLU A 242 1.15 5.21 -8.85
C GLU A 242 0.69 3.77 -8.76
N MET A 243 1.24 2.89 -9.60
CA MET A 243 0.74 1.54 -9.72
C MET A 243 1.82 0.46 -9.61
N GLY A 244 1.41 -0.70 -9.10
CA GLY A 244 2.20 -1.91 -9.05
C GLY A 244 1.41 -3.12 -9.53
N MET A 245 2.10 -4.07 -10.13
CA MET A 245 1.48 -5.30 -10.61
C MET A 245 2.49 -6.44 -10.76
N ALA A 246 2.00 -7.67 -10.75
CA ALA A 246 2.78 -8.84 -11.13
C ALA A 246 3.09 -8.87 -12.64
N HIS A 247 3.77 -9.92 -13.08
CA HIS A 247 4.19 -10.10 -14.48
C HIS A 247 3.02 -10.32 -15.46
N ARG A 248 1.91 -10.98 -15.02
CA ARG A 248 0.80 -11.33 -15.93
C ARG A 248 0.07 -10.09 -16.43
N GLY A 249 0.00 -10.00 -17.78
CA GLY A 249 -0.63 -8.87 -18.45
C GLY A 249 0.19 -7.57 -18.41
N ARG A 250 1.41 -7.58 -17.85
CA ARG A 250 2.20 -6.35 -17.71
C ARG A 250 2.52 -5.68 -19.03
N LEU A 251 2.89 -6.46 -20.04
CA LEU A 251 3.17 -5.91 -21.37
C LEU A 251 1.91 -5.29 -22.01
N ASN A 252 0.76 -5.91 -21.80
CA ASN A 252 -0.53 -5.38 -22.23
C ASN A 252 -0.89 -4.08 -21.53
N VAL A 253 -0.72 -4.01 -20.19
CA VAL A 253 -0.90 -2.79 -19.39
C VAL A 253 0.06 -1.68 -19.84
N LEU A 254 1.34 -2.00 -20.11
CA LEU A 254 2.30 -1.04 -20.65
C LEU A 254 1.86 -0.48 -22.00
N ALA A 255 1.37 -1.34 -22.91
CA ALA A 255 0.91 -0.94 -24.23
C ALA A 255 -0.41 -0.16 -24.17
N GLN A 256 -1.43 -0.71 -23.50
CA GLN A 256 -2.81 -0.25 -23.63
C GLN A 256 -3.20 0.81 -22.58
N PHE A 257 -2.60 0.76 -21.41
CA PHE A 257 -2.93 1.68 -20.33
C PHE A 257 -1.86 2.77 -20.15
N VAL A 258 -0.60 2.41 -19.94
CA VAL A 258 0.48 3.39 -19.78
C VAL A 258 0.84 4.05 -21.10
N LYS A 259 0.55 3.39 -22.24
CA LYS A 259 0.86 3.82 -23.62
C LYS A 259 2.36 3.98 -23.88
N LYS A 260 3.15 2.99 -23.42
CA LYS A 260 4.52 2.77 -23.93
C LYS A 260 4.46 2.49 -25.43
N SER A 261 5.40 3.01 -26.22
CA SER A 261 5.31 2.84 -27.66
C SER A 261 5.40 1.35 -28.05
N VAL A 262 4.60 0.95 -29.04
CA VAL A 262 4.59 -0.42 -29.55
C VAL A 262 5.96 -0.77 -30.12
N SER A 263 6.62 0.14 -30.83
CA SER A 263 7.95 -0.07 -31.40
C SER A 263 9.00 -0.37 -30.31
N THR A 264 8.99 0.37 -29.20
CA THR A 264 9.88 0.11 -28.04
C THR A 264 9.58 -1.25 -27.40
N LEU A 265 8.29 -1.58 -27.18
CA LEU A 265 7.90 -2.87 -26.60
C LEU A 265 8.31 -4.05 -27.49
N LEU A 266 8.14 -3.93 -28.81
CA LEU A 266 8.51 -4.99 -29.73
C LEU A 266 10.04 -5.18 -29.84
N TYR A 267 10.81 -4.08 -29.70
CA TYR A 267 12.27 -4.17 -29.67
C TYR A 267 12.78 -4.99 -28.48
N GLU A 268 12.12 -4.90 -27.33
CA GLU A 268 12.46 -5.70 -26.13
C GLU A 268 12.34 -7.22 -26.34
N PHE A 269 11.69 -7.66 -27.41
CA PHE A 269 11.61 -9.07 -27.82
C PHE A 269 12.73 -9.50 -28.76
N THR A 270 13.52 -8.59 -29.28
CA THR A 270 14.59 -8.95 -30.22
C THR A 270 15.84 -9.43 -29.48
N PRO A 271 16.66 -10.30 -30.08
CA PRO A 271 17.95 -10.72 -29.51
C PRO A 271 18.96 -9.56 -29.39
N ASN A 272 18.73 -8.48 -30.13
CA ASN A 272 19.58 -7.29 -30.11
C ASN A 272 19.24 -6.31 -28.99
N TYR A 273 18.18 -6.59 -28.21
CA TYR A 273 17.85 -5.80 -27.05
C TYR A 273 18.96 -5.94 -26.02
N VAL A 274 19.72 -4.87 -25.85
CA VAL A 274 20.65 -4.72 -24.75
C VAL A 274 20.03 -3.66 -23.85
N PRO A 275 19.69 -3.99 -22.59
CA PRO A 275 19.30 -2.97 -21.63
C PRO A 275 20.33 -1.86 -21.63
N ASP A 276 19.90 -0.62 -21.60
CA ASP A 276 20.81 0.53 -21.74
C ASP A 276 21.91 0.45 -20.70
N LEU A 277 23.13 0.16 -21.19
CA LEU A 277 24.31 -0.20 -20.41
C LEU A 277 25.01 1.00 -19.76
N VAL A 278 24.39 2.16 -19.71
CA VAL A 278 25.05 3.34 -19.13
C VAL A 278 25.33 3.15 -17.64
N ALA A 279 24.59 2.29 -16.94
CA ALA A 279 24.80 2.01 -15.52
C ALA A 279 24.06 0.76 -14.99
N GLY A 280 24.31 -0.46 -15.49
CA GLY A 280 23.78 -1.65 -14.84
C GLY A 280 23.48 -2.84 -15.76
N ASP A 281 23.03 -3.98 -15.17
CA ASP A 281 22.77 -5.25 -15.87
C ASP A 281 21.40 -5.31 -16.53
N GLY A 282 20.48 -4.38 -16.20
CA GLY A 282 19.09 -4.41 -16.67
C GLY A 282 18.26 -5.54 -16.06
N ASP A 283 17.05 -5.71 -16.59
CA ASP A 283 16.12 -6.78 -16.16
C ASP A 283 15.25 -7.21 -17.34
N VAL A 284 14.52 -8.31 -17.16
CA VAL A 284 13.60 -8.84 -18.17
C VAL A 284 12.42 -7.90 -18.43
N LYS A 285 11.94 -7.87 -19.67
CA LYS A 285 10.88 -6.95 -20.14
C LYS A 285 9.60 -6.93 -19.29
N TYR A 286 9.22 -8.04 -18.69
CA TYR A 286 8.03 -8.14 -17.84
C TYR A 286 8.26 -7.78 -16.36
N HIS A 287 9.44 -7.19 -16.03
CA HIS A 287 9.72 -6.56 -14.73
C HIS A 287 9.86 -5.03 -14.83
N LEU A 288 10.06 -4.52 -16.05
CA LEU A 288 10.34 -3.10 -16.25
C LEU A 288 9.14 -2.21 -15.88
N GLY A 289 9.45 -1.08 -15.27
CA GLY A 289 8.52 0.01 -15.05
C GLY A 289 8.42 0.95 -16.25
N TYR A 290 7.46 1.83 -16.21
CA TYR A 290 7.32 2.93 -17.18
C TYR A 290 6.45 4.04 -16.62
N GLU A 291 6.70 5.25 -17.07
CA GLU A 291 5.91 6.40 -16.65
C GLU A 291 5.58 7.28 -17.86
N LYS A 292 4.35 7.80 -17.88
CA LYS A 292 3.88 8.69 -18.94
C LYS A 292 2.77 9.61 -18.46
N VAL A 293 2.74 10.82 -18.98
CA VAL A 293 1.56 11.69 -18.86
C VAL A 293 0.53 11.26 -19.90
N ARG A 294 -0.68 10.95 -19.43
CA ARG A 294 -1.84 10.64 -20.26
C ARG A 294 -2.66 11.91 -20.41
N HIS A 295 -2.80 12.35 -21.66
CA HIS A 295 -3.63 13.49 -22.03
C HIS A 295 -5.07 13.01 -22.27
N LEU A 296 -6.00 13.46 -21.43
CA LEU A 296 -7.42 13.13 -21.49
C LEU A 296 -8.20 14.40 -21.82
N GLU A 297 -9.47 14.25 -22.21
CA GLU A 297 -10.33 15.37 -22.56
C GLU A 297 -10.47 16.38 -21.38
N ASP A 298 -10.62 15.86 -20.16
CA ASP A 298 -10.85 16.64 -18.95
C ASP A 298 -9.56 17.03 -18.19
N GLY A 299 -8.37 16.65 -18.69
CA GLY A 299 -7.10 17.02 -18.11
C GLY A 299 -6.02 15.91 -18.12
N ASP A 300 -4.84 16.28 -17.70
CA ASP A 300 -3.68 15.40 -17.72
C ASP A 300 -3.57 14.56 -16.45
N VAL A 301 -3.19 13.29 -16.61
CA VAL A 301 -2.90 12.38 -15.49
C VAL A 301 -1.55 11.69 -15.74
N ARG A 302 -0.63 11.84 -14.80
CA ARG A 302 0.63 11.09 -14.82
C ARG A 302 0.38 9.67 -14.34
N VAL A 303 0.72 8.68 -15.16
CA VAL A 303 0.64 7.25 -14.82
C VAL A 303 2.04 6.70 -14.69
N SER A 304 2.34 6.10 -13.55
CA SER A 304 3.65 5.52 -13.23
C SER A 304 3.48 4.07 -12.76
N LEU A 305 4.00 3.14 -13.56
CA LEU A 305 4.08 1.72 -13.21
C LEU A 305 5.46 1.43 -12.63
N ALA A 306 5.52 1.02 -11.36
CA ALA A 306 6.75 0.65 -10.69
C ALA A 306 7.39 -0.59 -11.34
N ALA A 307 8.72 -0.60 -11.47
CA ALA A 307 9.47 -1.82 -11.75
C ALA A 307 9.41 -2.76 -10.54
N ASN A 308 9.38 -4.06 -10.75
CA ASN A 308 9.40 -5.05 -9.68
C ASN A 308 9.92 -6.42 -10.13
N PRO A 309 10.45 -7.22 -9.20
CA PRO A 309 10.91 -8.57 -9.50
C PRO A 309 9.74 -9.56 -9.58
N SER A 310 10.04 -10.84 -9.82
CA SER A 310 9.06 -11.93 -9.78
C SER A 310 8.53 -12.28 -8.37
N HIS A 311 9.01 -11.62 -7.34
CA HIS A 311 8.55 -11.80 -5.95
C HIS A 311 7.20 -11.11 -5.76
N LEU A 312 6.14 -11.89 -5.89
CA LEU A 312 4.76 -11.40 -5.89
C LEU A 312 4.44 -10.62 -4.63
N GLU A 313 3.72 -9.52 -4.78
CA GLU A 313 3.23 -8.59 -3.74
C GLU A 313 4.31 -7.78 -3.02
N ALA A 314 5.62 -8.02 -3.27
CA ALA A 314 6.70 -7.25 -2.66
C ALA A 314 6.71 -5.77 -3.11
N VAL A 315 6.16 -5.46 -4.29
CA VAL A 315 6.04 -4.10 -4.81
C VAL A 315 4.95 -3.26 -4.13
N ASN A 316 3.98 -3.90 -3.48
CA ASN A 316 2.82 -3.20 -2.91
C ASN A 316 3.23 -2.07 -1.95
N PRO A 317 4.03 -2.33 -0.91
CA PRO A 317 4.45 -1.26 -0.01
C PRO A 317 5.31 -0.20 -0.70
N VAL A 318 6.06 -0.56 -1.73
CA VAL A 318 6.87 0.39 -2.52
C VAL A 318 5.97 1.40 -3.23
N VAL A 319 4.88 0.93 -3.85
CA VAL A 319 3.89 1.79 -4.50
C VAL A 319 3.19 2.70 -3.50
N GLU A 320 2.76 2.17 -2.35
CA GLU A 320 2.14 2.97 -1.29
C GLU A 320 3.08 4.06 -0.77
N GLY A 321 4.35 3.72 -0.56
CA GLY A 321 5.37 4.68 -0.14
C GLY A 321 5.61 5.77 -1.17
N LYS A 322 5.73 5.39 -2.44
CA LYS A 322 5.90 6.33 -3.56
C LYS A 322 4.67 7.23 -3.71
N ALA A 323 3.47 6.68 -3.70
CA ALA A 323 2.23 7.44 -3.75
C ALA A 323 2.12 8.45 -2.60
N ARG A 324 2.46 8.02 -1.38
CA ARG A 324 2.45 8.90 -0.20
C ARG A 324 3.47 10.03 -0.31
N ALA A 325 4.64 9.76 -0.85
CA ALA A 325 5.66 10.76 -1.13
C ALA A 325 5.20 11.77 -2.20
N ARG A 326 4.63 11.27 -3.30
CA ARG A 326 4.08 12.12 -4.36
C ARG A 326 2.93 13.00 -3.87
N GLN A 327 2.05 12.49 -3.02
CA GLN A 327 1.00 13.28 -2.37
C GLN A 327 1.59 14.43 -1.57
N ARG A 328 2.73 14.22 -0.88
CA ARG A 328 3.44 15.30 -0.21
C ARG A 328 3.98 16.33 -1.21
N MET A 329 4.59 15.88 -2.30
CA MET A 329 5.25 16.77 -3.26
C MET A 329 4.27 17.69 -4.01
N ILE A 330 3.06 17.20 -4.31
CA ILE A 330 2.10 17.93 -5.15
C ILE A 330 0.82 18.35 -4.42
N GLY A 331 0.55 17.81 -3.25
CA GLY A 331 -0.68 18.03 -2.49
C GLY A 331 -0.47 18.63 -1.09
N ASP A 332 0.75 19.00 -0.72
CA ASP A 332 1.05 19.59 0.58
C ASP A 332 0.85 21.12 0.53
N ASP A 333 -0.01 21.64 1.39
CA ASP A 333 -0.28 23.06 1.54
C ASP A 333 0.38 23.71 2.78
N GLY A 334 1.34 22.99 3.38
CA GLY A 334 2.00 23.39 4.63
C GLY A 334 1.26 22.94 5.89
N ALA A 335 -0.06 23.00 5.93
CA ALA A 335 -0.84 22.56 7.08
C ALA A 335 -1.22 21.07 7.01
N GLN A 336 -1.61 20.61 5.83
CA GLN A 336 -2.02 19.22 5.61
C GLN A 336 -1.65 18.74 4.20
N THR A 337 -1.64 17.41 4.01
CA THR A 337 -1.40 16.80 2.70
C THR A 337 -2.71 16.36 2.09
N ASN A 338 -3.02 16.85 0.90
CA ASN A 338 -4.16 16.39 0.11
C ASN A 338 -3.85 15.00 -0.49
N ARG A 339 -4.44 13.94 0.08
CA ARG A 339 -4.24 12.56 -0.37
C ARG A 339 -5.07 12.18 -1.57
N LYS A 340 -6.00 13.04 -1.98
CA LYS A 340 -6.89 12.77 -3.13
C LYS A 340 -6.20 12.96 -4.48
N VAL A 341 -5.08 13.71 -4.52
CA VAL A 341 -4.39 14.08 -5.76
C VAL A 341 -3.55 12.97 -6.40
N VAL A 342 -3.18 11.92 -5.62
CA VAL A 342 -2.46 10.75 -6.13
C VAL A 342 -3.21 9.49 -5.74
N LEU A 343 -3.46 8.63 -6.71
CA LEU A 343 -4.15 7.35 -6.55
C LEU A 343 -3.11 6.22 -6.56
N PRO A 344 -2.92 5.48 -5.45
CA PRO A 344 -2.29 4.17 -5.51
C PRO A 344 -3.24 3.14 -6.12
N LEU A 345 -2.73 2.33 -7.06
CA LEU A 345 -3.47 1.30 -7.76
C LEU A 345 -2.64 0.02 -7.80
N LEU A 346 -3.13 -1.04 -7.18
CA LEU A 346 -2.43 -2.31 -7.09
C LEU A 346 -3.20 -3.41 -7.82
N ILE A 347 -2.50 -4.14 -8.70
CA ILE A 347 -3.05 -5.24 -9.48
C ILE A 347 -2.43 -6.55 -8.97
N HIS A 348 -3.29 -7.47 -8.55
CA HIS A 348 -2.92 -8.71 -7.88
C HIS A 348 -3.39 -9.93 -8.67
N GLY A 349 -2.71 -11.06 -8.49
CA GLY A 349 -3.27 -12.38 -8.78
C GLY A 349 -4.02 -12.92 -7.56
N ASP A 350 -5.07 -13.70 -7.76
CA ASP A 350 -5.92 -14.22 -6.69
C ASP A 350 -5.15 -15.08 -5.65
N ALA A 351 -4.31 -15.98 -6.12
CA ALA A 351 -3.50 -16.83 -5.24
C ALA A 351 -2.47 -16.02 -4.42
N ALA A 352 -1.87 -15.00 -5.02
CA ALA A 352 -0.91 -14.13 -4.34
C ALA A 352 -1.59 -13.22 -3.32
N PHE A 353 -2.74 -12.63 -3.66
CA PHE A 353 -3.50 -11.77 -2.75
C PHE A 353 -3.94 -12.50 -1.50
N ALA A 354 -4.39 -13.76 -1.64
CA ALA A 354 -4.79 -14.58 -0.51
C ALA A 354 -3.61 -15.07 0.35
N GLY A 355 -2.42 -15.31 -0.26
CA GLY A 355 -1.35 -16.07 0.38
C GLY A 355 -0.10 -15.29 0.79
N GLN A 356 0.18 -14.15 0.18
CA GLN A 356 1.42 -13.41 0.42
C GLN A 356 1.29 -12.44 1.61
N GLY A 357 2.22 -12.55 2.58
CA GLY A 357 2.24 -11.72 3.79
C GLY A 357 2.18 -10.21 3.56
N PRO A 358 2.92 -9.64 2.59
CA PRO A 358 2.89 -8.22 2.31
C PRO A 358 1.50 -7.64 2.02
N VAL A 359 0.56 -8.44 1.52
CA VAL A 359 -0.84 -8.00 1.31
C VAL A 359 -1.49 -7.58 2.62
N ALA A 360 -1.50 -8.46 3.61
CA ALA A 360 -2.09 -8.16 4.93
C ALA A 360 -1.36 -7.02 5.64
N GLU A 361 -0.04 -6.94 5.50
CA GLU A 361 0.76 -5.88 6.09
C GLU A 361 0.41 -4.51 5.46
N VAL A 362 0.30 -4.42 4.14
CA VAL A 362 -0.06 -3.19 3.41
C VAL A 362 -1.49 -2.77 3.72
N LEU A 363 -2.44 -3.69 3.75
CA LEU A 363 -3.81 -3.40 4.17
C LEU A 363 -3.84 -2.74 5.56
N ASN A 364 -3.00 -3.21 6.50
CA ASN A 364 -2.87 -2.59 7.82
C ASN A 364 -2.30 -1.16 7.78
N LEU A 365 -1.48 -0.80 6.79
CA LEU A 365 -0.95 0.56 6.65
C LEU A 365 -2.02 1.58 6.26
N SER A 366 -3.11 1.16 5.62
CA SER A 366 -4.05 1.98 4.85
C SER A 366 -4.66 3.16 5.60
N GLN A 367 -4.87 3.07 6.92
CA GLN A 367 -5.44 4.15 7.73
C GLN A 367 -4.48 4.71 8.80
N LEU A 368 -3.24 4.20 8.87
CA LEU A 368 -2.27 4.67 9.86
C LEU A 368 -1.72 6.06 9.49
N GLY A 369 -1.61 6.95 10.48
CA GLY A 369 -1.28 8.36 10.26
C GLY A 369 0.04 8.62 9.51
N GLY A 370 1.05 7.77 9.68
CA GLY A 370 2.35 7.85 8.99
C GLY A 370 2.37 7.25 7.60
N TYR A 371 1.36 6.47 7.21
CA TYR A 371 1.40 5.59 6.05
C TYR A 371 0.20 5.77 5.11
N ARG A 372 -0.98 6.13 5.61
CA ARG A 372 -2.22 6.24 4.81
C ARG A 372 -2.04 7.09 3.56
N THR A 373 -2.60 6.61 2.46
CA THR A 373 -2.57 7.23 1.12
C THR A 373 -3.93 7.78 0.67
N GLY A 374 -4.95 7.72 1.54
CA GLY A 374 -6.30 8.15 1.20
C GLY A 374 -7.07 7.12 0.38
N GLY A 375 -6.72 5.85 0.58
CA GLY A 375 -7.34 4.68 -0.05
C GLY A 375 -6.63 4.23 -1.32
N THR A 376 -6.53 2.92 -1.47
CA THR A 376 -5.96 2.21 -2.61
C THR A 376 -7.06 1.47 -3.35
N ILE A 377 -7.03 1.47 -4.68
CA ILE A 377 -7.87 0.58 -5.48
C ILE A 377 -7.07 -0.69 -5.73
N HIS A 378 -7.58 -1.81 -5.22
CA HIS A 378 -7.03 -3.14 -5.43
C HIS A 378 -7.80 -3.86 -6.53
N LEU A 379 -7.12 -4.23 -7.63
CA LEU A 379 -7.70 -5.00 -8.72
C LEU A 379 -7.15 -6.41 -8.69
N ILE A 380 -8.00 -7.39 -8.45
CA ILE A 380 -7.60 -8.80 -8.46
C ILE A 380 -7.95 -9.39 -9.83
N VAL A 381 -6.92 -9.79 -10.59
CA VAL A 381 -7.08 -10.58 -11.82
C VAL A 381 -7.23 -12.04 -11.40
N ASN A 382 -8.47 -12.41 -11.05
CA ASN A 382 -8.83 -13.71 -10.49
C ASN A 382 -9.02 -14.73 -11.60
N ASN A 383 -7.95 -15.33 -12.04
CA ASN A 383 -7.99 -16.39 -13.06
C ASN A 383 -8.21 -17.80 -12.46
N GLN A 384 -8.52 -17.89 -11.19
CA GLN A 384 -8.94 -19.08 -10.45
C GLN A 384 -7.86 -20.19 -10.38
N ILE A 385 -6.60 -19.81 -10.51
CA ILE A 385 -5.48 -20.74 -10.45
C ILE A 385 -4.16 -20.04 -10.08
N GLY A 386 -3.36 -20.63 -9.20
CA GLY A 386 -2.00 -20.21 -8.87
C GLY A 386 -0.96 -21.13 -9.51
N PHE A 387 -0.42 -20.78 -10.67
CA PHE A 387 0.43 -21.63 -11.52
C PHE A 387 -0.28 -22.94 -11.86
N THR A 388 -0.17 -24.00 -11.04
CA THR A 388 -0.89 -25.28 -11.16
C THR A 388 -1.78 -25.58 -9.94
N THR A 389 -1.82 -24.68 -8.95
CA THR A 389 -2.54 -24.88 -7.68
C THR A 389 -3.96 -24.32 -7.79
N MET A 390 -4.94 -25.17 -7.51
CA MET A 390 -6.36 -24.80 -7.51
C MET A 390 -6.73 -24.05 -6.22
N PRO A 391 -7.84 -23.29 -6.23
CA PRO A 391 -8.28 -22.53 -5.05
C PRO A 391 -8.45 -23.36 -3.79
N GLU A 392 -8.96 -24.58 -3.89
CA GLU A 392 -9.14 -25.53 -2.78
C GLU A 392 -7.84 -25.95 -2.10
N ASP A 393 -6.72 -25.92 -2.82
CA ASP A 393 -5.38 -26.21 -2.28
C ASP A 393 -4.63 -24.92 -1.89
N ALA A 394 -5.09 -23.76 -2.38
CA ALA A 394 -4.37 -22.49 -2.23
C ALA A 394 -4.85 -21.66 -1.02
N ARG A 395 -6.12 -21.80 -0.61
CA ARG A 395 -6.69 -20.97 0.46
C ARG A 395 -7.81 -21.69 1.21
N SER A 396 -7.96 -21.34 2.49
CA SER A 396 -9.07 -21.83 3.34
C SER A 396 -10.33 -20.96 3.25
N SER A 397 -10.21 -19.75 2.72
CA SER A 397 -11.32 -18.81 2.57
C SER A 397 -12.14 -19.07 1.31
N SER A 398 -13.42 -18.64 1.31
CA SER A 398 -14.28 -18.75 0.14
C SER A 398 -13.78 -17.90 -1.02
N TYR A 399 -13.34 -16.68 -0.73
CA TYR A 399 -12.80 -15.77 -1.72
C TYR A 399 -11.33 -15.45 -1.45
N ALA A 400 -10.57 -15.18 -2.51
CA ALA A 400 -9.20 -14.68 -2.38
C ALA A 400 -9.12 -13.34 -1.65
N THR A 401 -10.20 -12.59 -1.69
CA THR A 401 -10.34 -11.24 -1.15
C THR A 401 -10.74 -11.17 0.32
N ASP A 402 -10.99 -12.30 0.98
CA ASP A 402 -11.44 -12.33 2.38
C ASP A 402 -10.46 -11.65 3.34
N VAL A 403 -9.16 -11.60 3.01
CA VAL A 403 -8.14 -10.87 3.78
C VAL A 403 -8.43 -9.37 3.88
N ALA A 404 -9.07 -8.76 2.88
CA ALA A 404 -9.39 -7.34 2.89
C ALA A 404 -10.52 -6.95 3.86
N LYS A 405 -11.29 -7.92 4.33
CA LYS A 405 -12.32 -7.71 5.35
C LYS A 405 -11.74 -7.26 6.70
N MET A 406 -10.46 -7.54 6.96
CA MET A 406 -9.80 -7.11 8.20
C MET A 406 -9.73 -5.58 8.35
N ILE A 407 -9.76 -4.83 7.24
CA ILE A 407 -9.78 -3.36 7.23
C ILE A 407 -11.15 -2.79 6.85
N GLU A 408 -12.17 -3.64 6.79
CA GLU A 408 -13.53 -3.26 6.39
C GLU A 408 -13.60 -2.65 4.97
N ALA A 409 -12.77 -3.14 4.03
CA ALA A 409 -12.83 -2.71 2.65
C ALA A 409 -14.07 -3.31 1.96
N PRO A 410 -14.85 -2.55 1.17
CA PRO A 410 -15.87 -3.11 0.32
C PRO A 410 -15.24 -3.93 -0.81
N ILE A 411 -15.90 -5.03 -1.19
CA ILE A 411 -15.43 -5.95 -2.22
C ILE A 411 -16.51 -6.10 -3.29
N LEU A 412 -16.11 -5.95 -4.55
CA LEU A 412 -16.93 -6.10 -5.74
C LEU A 412 -16.42 -7.30 -6.53
N HIS A 413 -17.17 -8.38 -6.59
CA HIS A 413 -16.86 -9.54 -7.44
C HIS A 413 -17.50 -9.35 -8.79
N VAL A 414 -16.72 -9.22 -9.85
CA VAL A 414 -17.22 -8.86 -11.19
C VAL A 414 -16.83 -9.90 -12.23
N ASN A 415 -17.77 -10.25 -13.11
CA ASN A 415 -17.48 -11.09 -14.25
C ASN A 415 -16.62 -10.32 -15.28
N GLY A 416 -15.40 -10.80 -15.55
CA GLY A 416 -14.42 -10.16 -16.44
C GLY A 416 -14.80 -10.10 -17.91
N GLU A 417 -15.85 -10.82 -18.33
CA GLU A 417 -16.40 -10.77 -19.70
C GLU A 417 -17.64 -9.85 -19.81
N ARG A 418 -17.87 -8.97 -18.82
CA ARG A 418 -19.05 -8.08 -18.77
C ARG A 418 -18.62 -6.61 -18.71
N PRO A 419 -18.44 -5.95 -19.87
CA PRO A 419 -17.94 -4.58 -19.95
C PRO A 419 -18.75 -3.55 -19.16
N GLU A 420 -20.07 -3.63 -19.17
CA GLU A 420 -20.95 -2.71 -18.48
C GLU A 420 -20.75 -2.77 -16.95
N GLU A 421 -20.64 -3.98 -16.43
CA GLU A 421 -20.42 -4.23 -15.00
C GLU A 421 -19.00 -3.80 -14.57
N LEU A 422 -18.01 -4.00 -15.44
CA LEU A 422 -16.64 -3.54 -15.18
C LEU A 422 -16.56 -2.01 -15.15
N ILE A 423 -17.20 -1.31 -16.08
CA ILE A 423 -17.27 0.15 -16.11
C ILE A 423 -17.90 0.67 -14.83
N TRP A 424 -19.07 0.14 -14.46
CA TRP A 424 -19.76 0.57 -13.24
C TRP A 424 -18.96 0.28 -11.96
N ALA A 425 -18.30 -0.87 -11.89
CA ALA A 425 -17.46 -1.23 -10.74
C ALA A 425 -16.25 -0.28 -10.60
N ALA A 426 -15.63 0.10 -11.72
CA ALA A 426 -14.54 1.05 -11.76
C ALA A 426 -14.98 2.44 -11.25
N GLU A 427 -16.14 2.92 -11.70
CA GLU A 427 -16.74 4.18 -11.26
C GLU A 427 -17.07 4.19 -9.77
N LEU A 428 -17.71 3.14 -9.27
CA LEU A 428 -18.04 3.01 -7.85
C LEU A 428 -16.79 2.97 -6.98
N ALA A 429 -15.77 2.22 -7.39
CA ALA A 429 -14.51 2.11 -6.65
C ALA A 429 -13.79 3.46 -6.58
N LEU A 430 -13.73 4.19 -7.69
CA LEU A 430 -13.12 5.52 -7.75
C LEU A 430 -13.88 6.53 -6.87
N GLU A 431 -15.22 6.55 -6.98
CA GLU A 431 -16.08 7.42 -6.17
C GLU A 431 -15.92 7.09 -4.68
N PHE A 432 -15.98 5.80 -4.32
CA PHE A 432 -15.80 5.36 -2.94
C PHE A 432 -14.47 5.82 -2.35
N ARG A 433 -13.38 5.59 -3.08
CA ARG A 433 -12.04 6.02 -2.66
C ARG A 433 -11.96 7.53 -2.45
N GLN A 434 -12.50 8.32 -3.36
CA GLN A 434 -12.45 9.77 -3.29
C GLN A 434 -13.36 10.36 -2.20
N VAL A 435 -14.49 9.73 -1.93
CA VAL A 435 -15.42 10.18 -0.88
C VAL A 435 -14.90 9.81 0.51
N TRP A 436 -14.52 8.55 0.71
CA TRP A 436 -14.25 7.99 2.03
C TRP A 436 -12.76 7.91 2.39
N GLY A 437 -11.86 8.02 1.42
CA GLY A 437 -10.42 7.90 1.65
C GLY A 437 -10.00 6.55 2.21
N ARG A 438 -10.66 5.47 1.76
CA ARG A 438 -10.45 4.09 2.18
C ARG A 438 -10.20 3.18 0.97
N ASP A 439 -9.60 2.03 1.25
CA ASP A 439 -9.34 1.02 0.25
C ASP A 439 -10.62 0.35 -0.24
N VAL A 440 -10.63 -0.06 -1.50
CA VAL A 440 -11.70 -0.80 -2.15
C VAL A 440 -11.11 -1.89 -3.03
N VAL A 441 -11.78 -3.02 -3.10
CA VAL A 441 -11.33 -4.21 -3.84
C VAL A 441 -12.30 -4.53 -4.96
N ILE A 442 -11.76 -4.70 -6.18
CA ILE A 442 -12.48 -5.26 -7.33
C ILE A 442 -11.86 -6.63 -7.63
N ASP A 443 -12.62 -7.68 -7.42
CA ASP A 443 -12.26 -9.07 -7.72
C ASP A 443 -12.84 -9.44 -9.09
N MET A 444 -12.03 -9.28 -10.12
CA MET A 444 -12.41 -9.57 -11.50
C MET A 444 -12.23 -11.06 -11.79
N TYR A 445 -13.32 -11.82 -11.76
CA TYR A 445 -13.33 -13.22 -12.14
C TYR A 445 -13.11 -13.39 -13.64
N CYS A 446 -12.06 -14.09 -13.97
CA CYS A 446 -11.64 -14.36 -15.35
C CYS A 446 -11.04 -15.77 -15.45
N TYR A 447 -10.32 -16.05 -16.52
CA TYR A 447 -9.59 -17.29 -16.68
C TYR A 447 -8.26 -17.02 -17.39
N ARG A 448 -7.36 -17.99 -17.36
CA ARG A 448 -6.08 -17.95 -18.04
C ARG A 448 -6.15 -18.82 -19.28
N ARG A 449 -6.10 -18.21 -20.46
CA ARG A 449 -6.23 -18.95 -21.74
C ARG A 449 -4.99 -19.79 -22.06
N GLN A 450 -3.80 -19.25 -21.85
CA GLN A 450 -2.52 -19.94 -21.99
C GLN A 450 -2.11 -20.65 -20.70
N GLY A 451 -0.97 -21.37 -20.67
CA GLY A 451 -0.36 -21.89 -19.46
C GLY A 451 0.12 -20.77 -18.50
N HIS A 452 0.91 -21.13 -17.50
CA HIS A 452 1.53 -20.12 -16.63
C HIS A 452 2.37 -19.14 -17.46
N ASN A 453 3.11 -19.67 -18.41
CA ASN A 453 3.68 -18.95 -19.54
C ASN A 453 3.33 -19.70 -20.82
N GLU A 454 3.74 -19.19 -21.96
CA GLU A 454 3.37 -19.70 -23.30
C GLU A 454 3.97 -21.08 -23.62
N ASN A 455 4.98 -21.52 -22.84
CA ASN A 455 5.60 -22.85 -22.97
C ASN A 455 5.01 -23.89 -22.02
N ASP A 456 4.11 -23.48 -21.09
CA ASP A 456 3.49 -24.36 -20.11
C ASP A 456 2.21 -25.01 -20.64
N GLN A 457 2.06 -26.32 -20.39
CA GLN A 457 0.90 -27.11 -20.80
C GLN A 457 -0.10 -27.27 -19.64
N ALA A 458 -0.85 -26.25 -19.37
CA ALA A 458 -1.75 -26.21 -18.22
C ALA A 458 -2.82 -27.31 -18.21
N ALA A 459 -3.21 -27.85 -19.37
CA ALA A 459 -4.15 -28.97 -19.45
C ALA A 459 -3.65 -30.27 -18.80
N PHE A 460 -2.34 -30.39 -18.50
CA PHE A 460 -1.81 -31.56 -17.80
C PHE A 460 -2.31 -31.64 -16.35
N THR A 461 -2.47 -30.53 -15.69
CA THR A 461 -2.92 -30.45 -14.29
C THR A 461 -4.37 -30.00 -14.16
N GLN A 462 -4.89 -29.19 -15.07
CA GLN A 462 -6.27 -28.66 -15.07
C GLN A 462 -7.07 -29.01 -16.34
N PRO A 463 -7.19 -30.30 -16.74
CA PRO A 463 -7.87 -30.67 -17.98
C PRO A 463 -9.35 -30.26 -18.00
N HIS A 464 -9.97 -30.16 -16.83
CA HIS A 464 -11.38 -29.84 -16.69
C HIS A 464 -11.68 -28.39 -17.06
N ILE A 465 -10.88 -27.44 -16.54
CA ILE A 465 -11.01 -26.00 -16.83
C ILE A 465 -10.64 -25.74 -18.31
N TYR A 466 -9.55 -26.31 -18.79
CA TYR A 466 -9.09 -26.06 -20.16
C TYR A 466 -9.99 -26.65 -21.23
N ARG A 467 -10.80 -27.67 -20.93
CA ARG A 467 -11.88 -28.10 -21.82
C ARG A 467 -12.97 -27.04 -22.02
N LYS A 468 -13.26 -26.23 -20.99
CA LYS A 468 -14.21 -25.09 -21.09
C LYS A 468 -13.59 -23.90 -21.83
N ILE A 469 -12.28 -23.70 -21.71
CA ILE A 469 -11.57 -22.58 -22.33
C ILE A 469 -11.28 -22.84 -23.81
N THR A 470 -10.92 -24.07 -24.17
CA THR A 470 -10.57 -24.44 -25.54
C THR A 470 -11.75 -24.20 -26.48
N GLY A 471 -11.53 -23.42 -27.54
CA GLY A 471 -12.54 -23.07 -28.53
C GLY A 471 -13.55 -22.00 -28.08
N ARG A 472 -13.46 -21.48 -26.83
CA ARG A 472 -14.27 -20.34 -26.37
C ARG A 472 -13.93 -19.09 -27.16
N LYS A 473 -14.94 -18.34 -27.60
CA LYS A 473 -14.77 -16.99 -28.16
C LYS A 473 -14.03 -16.10 -27.15
N THR A 474 -13.31 -15.10 -27.65
CA THR A 474 -12.69 -14.09 -26.81
C THR A 474 -13.73 -13.14 -26.23
N ALA A 475 -13.39 -12.39 -25.18
CA ALA A 475 -14.28 -11.41 -24.58
C ALA A 475 -14.74 -10.34 -25.57
N GLY A 476 -13.83 -9.87 -26.43
CA GLY A 476 -14.14 -8.92 -27.50
C GLY A 476 -15.08 -9.49 -28.57
N GLN A 477 -14.88 -10.78 -28.95
CA GLN A 477 -15.80 -11.43 -29.88
C GLN A 477 -17.19 -11.62 -29.29
N LEU A 478 -17.28 -12.02 -28.02
CA LEU A 478 -18.57 -12.18 -27.32
C LEU A 478 -19.29 -10.83 -27.22
N TYR A 479 -18.56 -9.79 -26.86
CA TYR A 479 -19.16 -8.47 -26.72
C TYR A 479 -19.56 -7.84 -28.08
N LEU A 480 -18.77 -8.05 -29.13
CA LEU A 480 -19.16 -7.64 -30.49
C LEU A 480 -20.48 -8.31 -30.93
N ASP A 481 -20.62 -9.63 -30.67
CA ASP A 481 -21.86 -10.35 -30.98
C ASP A 481 -23.08 -9.73 -30.23
N GLU A 482 -22.91 -9.33 -28.96
CA GLU A 482 -23.94 -8.67 -28.16
C GLU A 482 -24.31 -7.28 -28.71
N LEU A 483 -23.30 -6.47 -29.11
CA LEU A 483 -23.52 -5.13 -29.68
C LEU A 483 -24.20 -5.20 -31.05
N VAL A 484 -23.87 -6.22 -31.86
CA VAL A 484 -24.53 -6.43 -33.15
C VAL A 484 -25.96 -6.90 -32.93
N ALA A 485 -26.20 -7.81 -32.00
CA ALA A 485 -27.53 -8.30 -31.68
C ALA A 485 -28.47 -7.22 -31.13
N SER A 486 -27.92 -6.26 -30.35
CA SER A 486 -28.65 -5.09 -29.82
C SER A 486 -28.79 -3.94 -30.83
N GLY A 487 -28.13 -4.01 -31.98
CA GLY A 487 -28.18 -2.97 -33.00
C GLY A 487 -27.29 -1.73 -32.75
N VAL A 488 -26.44 -1.77 -31.74
CA VAL A 488 -25.47 -0.70 -31.38
C VAL A 488 -24.36 -0.61 -32.42
N MET A 489 -23.97 -1.76 -33.01
CA MET A 489 -22.93 -1.82 -34.04
C MET A 489 -23.34 -2.79 -35.17
N THR A 490 -22.71 -2.63 -36.33
CA THR A 490 -22.72 -3.62 -37.41
C THR A 490 -21.48 -4.50 -37.35
N VAL A 491 -21.54 -5.67 -37.98
CA VAL A 491 -20.37 -6.56 -38.15
C VAL A 491 -19.23 -5.82 -38.89
N GLY A 492 -19.56 -4.97 -39.88
CA GLY A 492 -18.58 -4.18 -40.64
C GLY A 492 -17.85 -3.15 -39.79
N GLU A 493 -18.54 -2.50 -38.87
CA GLU A 493 -17.91 -1.55 -37.90
C GLU A 493 -16.97 -2.29 -36.94
N GLY A 494 -17.37 -3.47 -36.44
CA GLY A 494 -16.50 -4.30 -35.62
C GLY A 494 -15.23 -4.76 -36.35
N GLN A 495 -15.36 -5.15 -37.64
CA GLN A 495 -14.21 -5.49 -38.48
C GLN A 495 -13.28 -4.30 -38.72
N ALA A 496 -13.85 -3.09 -38.90
CA ALA A 496 -13.07 -1.86 -39.07
C ALA A 496 -12.22 -1.55 -37.81
N VAL A 497 -12.77 -1.75 -36.60
CA VAL A 497 -12.00 -1.62 -35.33
C VAL A 497 -10.85 -2.63 -35.28
N HIS A 498 -11.11 -3.89 -35.63
CA HIS A 498 -10.09 -4.93 -35.68
C HIS A 498 -8.94 -4.54 -36.63
N ASP A 499 -9.27 -4.13 -37.86
CA ASP A 499 -8.29 -3.81 -38.90
C ASP A 499 -7.47 -2.56 -38.51
N ASP A 500 -8.10 -1.56 -37.91
CA ASP A 500 -7.44 -0.34 -37.39
C ASP A 500 -6.38 -0.70 -36.33
N VAL A 501 -6.76 -1.51 -35.36
CA VAL A 501 -5.84 -1.96 -34.28
C VAL A 501 -4.71 -2.80 -34.85
N TRP A 502 -5.01 -3.74 -35.74
CA TRP A 502 -3.99 -4.60 -36.35
C TRP A 502 -2.98 -3.79 -37.18
N ASN A 503 -3.47 -2.86 -37.99
CA ASN A 503 -2.62 -1.98 -38.80
C ASN A 503 -1.72 -1.09 -37.95
N ALA A 504 -2.21 -0.60 -36.78
CA ALA A 504 -1.41 0.16 -35.83
C ALA A 504 -0.27 -0.69 -35.24
N LEU A 505 -0.51 -1.97 -34.96
CA LEU A 505 0.53 -2.91 -34.49
C LEU A 505 1.57 -3.23 -35.55
N ASP A 506 1.15 -3.46 -36.82
CA ASP A 506 2.07 -3.66 -37.92
C ASP A 506 2.91 -2.40 -38.19
N ALA A 507 2.32 -1.21 -38.14
CA ALA A 507 3.05 0.07 -38.27
C ALA A 507 4.11 0.22 -37.17
N GLY A 508 3.78 -0.14 -35.91
CA GLY A 508 4.75 -0.17 -34.81
C GLY A 508 5.92 -1.15 -35.05
N LEU A 509 5.65 -2.30 -35.68
CA LEU A 509 6.69 -3.26 -36.05
C LEU A 509 7.63 -2.72 -37.13
N GLU A 510 7.08 -2.05 -38.13
CA GLU A 510 7.88 -1.42 -39.19
C GLU A 510 8.72 -0.26 -38.64
N GLU A 511 8.16 0.54 -37.73
CA GLU A 511 8.89 1.59 -37.03
C GLU A 511 10.05 1.00 -36.22
N MET A 512 9.82 -0.06 -35.48
CA MET A 512 10.86 -0.78 -34.71
C MET A 512 12.00 -1.21 -35.62
N ARG A 513 11.69 -1.87 -36.77
CA ARG A 513 12.70 -2.33 -37.73
C ARG A 513 13.52 -1.21 -38.35
N LYS A 514 12.85 -0.09 -38.66
CA LYS A 514 13.50 1.12 -39.15
C LYS A 514 14.45 1.70 -38.11
N ASN A 515 13.99 1.89 -36.87
CA ASN A 515 14.81 2.40 -35.79
C ASN A 515 16.02 1.50 -35.49
N GLU A 516 15.85 0.19 -35.56
CA GLU A 516 16.95 -0.79 -35.43
C GLU A 516 17.99 -0.63 -36.54
N GLN A 517 17.58 -0.47 -37.80
CA GLN A 517 18.48 -0.28 -38.93
C GLN A 517 19.24 1.07 -38.88
N GLU A 518 18.59 2.12 -38.36
CA GLU A 518 19.16 3.45 -38.26
C GLU A 518 19.99 3.64 -36.97
N GLY A 519 20.01 2.67 -36.07
CA GLY A 519 20.67 2.77 -34.78
C GLY A 519 20.02 3.78 -33.82
N ASN A 520 18.78 4.19 -34.09
CA ASN A 520 18.00 5.19 -33.35
C ASN A 520 17.18 4.58 -32.22
N LEU A 521 17.66 3.53 -31.60
CA LEU A 521 16.93 2.83 -30.54
C LEU A 521 17.13 3.58 -29.20
N ASN A 522 16.29 4.55 -28.96
CA ASN A 522 16.12 5.11 -27.60
C ASN A 522 15.44 4.06 -26.73
N VAL A 523 16.23 3.22 -26.08
CA VAL A 523 15.75 2.34 -25.01
C VAL A 523 15.50 3.19 -23.78
N TYR A 524 14.34 3.85 -23.77
CA TYR A 524 13.90 4.55 -22.56
C TYR A 524 13.54 3.52 -21.50
N THR A 525 14.34 3.45 -20.47
CA THR A 525 14.19 2.50 -19.34
C THR A 525 12.98 2.80 -18.46
N GLY A 526 12.22 3.86 -18.76
CA GLY A 526 11.07 4.29 -17.95
C GLY A 526 11.42 4.97 -16.64
N SER A 527 12.70 5.16 -16.37
CA SER A 527 13.15 5.93 -15.22
C SER A 527 13.37 7.39 -15.60
N THR A 528 12.72 8.30 -14.88
CA THR A 528 13.04 9.75 -14.91
C THR A 528 14.19 10.10 -13.97
N ALA A 529 14.81 9.11 -13.33
CA ALA A 529 15.91 9.34 -12.42
C ALA A 529 17.12 9.89 -13.21
N GLU A 530 17.67 10.97 -12.72
CA GLU A 530 18.91 11.53 -13.22
C GLU A 530 20.04 10.50 -13.09
N VAL A 531 20.90 10.42 -14.11
CA VAL A 531 22.10 9.59 -14.04
C VAL A 531 22.93 10.04 -12.86
N GLN A 532 23.18 9.15 -11.91
CA GLN A 532 23.95 9.48 -10.73
C GLN A 532 25.44 9.59 -11.08
N PRO A 533 26.18 10.56 -10.49
CA PRO A 533 27.60 10.56 -10.60
C PRO A 533 28.21 9.32 -9.95
N PRO A 534 29.42 8.87 -10.38
CA PRO A 534 30.13 7.79 -9.71
C PRO A 534 30.32 8.07 -8.23
N TYR A 535 30.33 7.02 -7.41
CA TYR A 535 30.69 7.16 -6.00
C TYR A 535 32.13 7.70 -5.87
N SER A 536 32.33 8.68 -4.98
CA SER A 536 33.66 9.25 -4.65
C SER A 536 33.90 9.15 -3.13
N HIS A 537 35.18 8.96 -2.77
CA HIS A 537 35.67 9.05 -1.40
C HIS A 537 36.07 10.51 -1.00
N ASP A 538 35.78 11.47 -1.85
CA ASP A 538 36.07 12.88 -1.55
C ASP A 538 35.28 13.33 -0.32
N PRO A 539 35.93 14.06 0.61
CA PRO A 539 35.22 14.55 1.80
C PRO A 539 34.07 15.49 1.46
N VAL A 540 32.92 15.25 2.05
CA VAL A 540 31.77 16.14 1.96
C VAL A 540 31.64 16.89 3.27
N VAL A 541 31.78 18.21 3.25
CA VAL A 541 31.60 19.04 4.45
C VAL A 541 30.17 18.96 4.94
N THR A 542 30.00 18.62 6.19
CA THR A 542 28.68 18.36 6.83
C THR A 542 28.59 18.97 8.23
N GLY A 543 29.57 19.71 8.68
CA GLY A 543 29.56 20.47 9.92
C GLY A 543 28.47 21.54 9.96
N LEU A 544 28.23 22.14 11.11
CA LEU A 544 27.27 23.22 11.35
C LEU A 544 27.98 24.40 12.01
N ALA A 545 27.54 25.61 11.72
CA ALA A 545 28.01 26.80 12.47
C ALA A 545 27.65 26.65 13.97
N LEU A 546 28.49 27.13 14.85
CA LEU A 546 28.36 27.00 16.30
C LEU A 546 27.01 27.55 16.81
N ASP A 547 26.58 28.70 16.29
CA ASP A 547 25.30 29.34 16.67
C ASP A 547 24.11 28.44 16.31
N ARG A 548 24.18 27.71 15.19
CA ARG A 548 23.17 26.74 14.76
C ARG A 548 23.12 25.52 15.69
N VAL A 549 24.29 24.98 16.06
CA VAL A 549 24.36 23.89 17.08
C VAL A 549 23.74 24.33 18.39
N GLN A 550 24.05 25.54 18.84
CA GLN A 550 23.49 26.09 20.09
C GLN A 550 21.99 26.33 20.00
N HIS A 551 21.49 26.85 18.87
CA HIS A 551 20.07 27.08 18.66
C HIS A 551 19.28 25.77 18.67
N ILE A 552 19.70 24.77 17.89
CA ILE A 552 19.05 23.46 17.85
C ILE A 552 19.07 22.82 19.24
N GLY A 553 20.23 22.82 19.90
CA GLY A 553 20.39 22.28 21.26
C GLY A 553 19.48 22.95 22.27
N LYS A 554 19.31 24.27 22.21
CA LYS A 554 18.39 25.04 23.06
C LYS A 554 16.94 24.60 22.84
N VAL A 555 16.49 24.47 21.59
CA VAL A 555 15.12 24.03 21.28
C VAL A 555 14.88 22.59 21.77
N LEU A 556 15.84 21.68 21.55
CA LEU A 556 15.75 20.28 22.02
C LEU A 556 15.66 20.14 23.55
N THR A 557 16.08 21.15 24.30
CA THR A 557 16.10 21.15 25.76
C THR A 557 15.05 22.06 26.38
N THR A 558 14.31 22.83 25.58
CA THR A 558 13.21 23.69 26.04
C THR A 558 11.91 22.91 26.08
N ILE A 559 11.25 22.96 27.23
CA ILE A 559 9.92 22.36 27.40
C ILE A 559 8.90 23.52 27.42
N PRO A 560 7.79 23.43 26.69
CA PRO A 560 6.77 24.48 26.67
C PRO A 560 6.18 24.74 28.07
N GLU A 561 5.81 25.99 28.29
CA GLU A 561 5.14 26.38 29.55
C GLU A 561 3.82 25.59 29.71
N GLY A 562 3.60 25.08 30.93
CA GLY A 562 2.43 24.25 31.23
C GLY A 562 2.54 22.77 30.82
N PHE A 563 3.53 22.37 30.01
CA PHE A 563 3.70 20.98 29.60
C PHE A 563 4.36 20.16 30.72
N GLN A 564 3.68 19.11 31.18
CA GLN A 564 4.13 18.29 32.31
C GLN A 564 4.90 17.07 31.83
N LEU A 565 6.22 17.19 31.78
CA LEU A 565 7.07 16.08 31.37
C LEU A 565 7.17 15.03 32.50
N HIS A 566 7.27 13.75 32.13
CA HIS A 566 7.50 12.66 33.09
C HIS A 566 8.70 12.98 34.01
N PRO A 567 8.57 12.81 35.33
CA PRO A 567 9.57 13.26 36.30
C PRO A 567 11.00 12.77 36.02
N THR A 568 11.19 11.57 35.53
CA THR A 568 12.51 11.03 35.20
C THR A 568 13.14 11.77 34.01
N LEU A 569 12.36 12.11 32.99
CA LEU A 569 12.84 12.87 31.85
C LEU A 569 13.18 14.31 32.25
N ALA A 570 12.32 14.95 33.04
CA ALA A 570 12.55 16.29 33.54
C ALA A 570 13.79 16.40 34.44
N LYS A 571 14.08 15.37 35.26
CA LYS A 571 15.18 15.40 36.23
C LYS A 571 16.52 14.86 35.70
N ARG A 572 16.51 14.03 34.67
CA ARG A 572 17.73 13.36 34.20
C ARG A 572 18.02 13.57 32.71
N PHE A 573 17.04 13.39 31.83
CA PHE A 573 17.26 13.42 30.39
C PHE A 573 17.51 14.86 29.90
N VAL A 574 16.58 15.78 30.18
CA VAL A 574 16.70 17.18 29.75
C VAL A 574 17.89 17.89 30.39
N PRO A 575 18.12 17.81 31.71
CA PRO A 575 19.26 18.45 32.34
C PRO A 575 20.62 18.00 31.84
N ARG A 576 20.78 16.69 31.55
CA ARG A 576 22.02 16.18 30.96
C ARG A 576 22.33 16.81 29.60
N ARG A 577 21.31 17.01 28.75
CA ARG A 577 21.47 17.68 27.46
C ARG A 577 21.76 19.18 27.61
N VAL A 578 21.12 19.83 28.59
CA VAL A 578 21.42 21.25 28.93
C VAL A 578 22.86 21.41 29.38
N GLU A 579 23.36 20.54 30.27
CA GLU A 579 24.75 20.56 30.75
C GLU A 579 25.72 20.31 29.59
N ALA A 580 25.48 19.32 28.73
CA ALA A 580 26.32 19.05 27.56
C ALA A 580 26.38 20.26 26.61
N LEU A 581 25.25 20.93 26.39
CA LEU A 581 25.18 22.13 25.54
C LEU A 581 25.96 23.30 26.12
N GLN A 582 25.86 23.52 27.44
CA GLN A 582 26.55 24.61 28.13
C GLN A 582 28.08 24.44 28.17
N ASN A 583 28.54 23.18 28.26
CA ASN A 583 29.95 22.84 28.39
C ASN A 583 30.64 22.54 27.02
N GLY A 584 29.88 22.57 25.90
CA GLY A 584 30.41 22.17 24.59
C GLY A 584 30.57 20.65 24.43
N GLY A 585 29.90 19.87 25.25
CA GLY A 585 29.97 18.40 25.30
C GLY A 585 30.00 17.87 26.75
N PRO A 586 30.06 16.58 26.94
CA PRO A 586 30.08 15.52 25.92
C PRO A 586 28.68 15.29 25.31
N TYR A 587 28.61 15.19 23.98
CA TYR A 587 27.38 14.88 23.25
C TYR A 587 27.26 13.37 23.04
N ASP A 588 26.07 12.82 23.35
CA ASP A 588 25.77 11.39 23.12
C ASP A 588 25.18 11.15 21.72
N TRP A 589 24.99 9.88 21.36
CA TRP A 589 24.48 9.44 20.07
C TRP A 589 23.12 10.06 19.72
N ALA A 590 22.21 10.09 20.68
CA ALA A 590 20.86 10.59 20.43
C ALA A 590 20.82 12.11 20.31
N PHE A 591 21.72 12.81 20.98
CA PHE A 591 21.85 14.24 20.81
C PHE A 591 22.49 14.58 19.47
N ALA A 592 23.54 13.87 19.06
CA ALA A 592 24.18 13.99 17.75
C ALA A 592 23.20 13.71 16.59
N GLU A 593 22.36 12.67 16.73
CA GLU A 593 21.28 12.38 15.78
C GLU A 593 20.29 13.54 15.66
N ALA A 594 19.85 14.09 16.79
CA ALA A 594 18.90 15.20 16.80
C ALA A 594 19.53 16.49 16.23
N LEU A 595 20.85 16.75 16.44
CA LEU A 595 21.57 17.84 15.78
C LEU A 595 21.65 17.64 14.27
N ALA A 596 21.91 16.41 13.79
CA ALA A 596 21.92 16.10 12.36
C ALA A 596 20.57 16.39 11.72
N PHE A 597 19.48 15.92 12.33
CA PHE A 597 18.13 16.19 11.85
C PHE A 597 17.80 17.69 11.89
N GLY A 598 18.10 18.36 13.01
CA GLY A 598 17.85 19.80 13.15
C GLY A 598 18.58 20.63 12.11
N GLY A 599 19.86 20.32 11.83
CA GLY A 599 20.64 20.96 10.79
C GLY A 599 20.01 20.82 9.41
N LEU A 600 19.64 19.58 9.03
CA LEU A 600 19.00 19.31 7.75
C LEU A 600 17.65 20.02 7.59
N LEU A 601 16.82 20.03 8.64
CA LEU A 601 15.51 20.72 8.61
C LEU A 601 15.65 22.22 8.37
N MET A 602 16.67 22.86 8.97
CA MET A 602 16.96 24.28 8.77
C MET A 602 17.65 24.59 7.44
N GLU A 603 18.18 23.57 6.75
CA GLU A 603 18.81 23.66 5.43
C GLU A 603 17.85 23.31 4.29
N GLY A 604 16.60 23.10 4.57
CA GLY A 604 15.57 22.81 3.55
C GLY A 604 15.43 21.33 3.19
N PHE A 605 15.96 20.41 4.02
CA PHE A 605 15.80 18.98 3.85
C PHE A 605 14.81 18.41 4.86
N PRO A 606 13.62 17.97 4.44
CA PRO A 606 12.70 17.30 5.36
C PRO A 606 13.27 15.95 5.82
N VAL A 607 12.85 15.50 7.01
CA VAL A 607 13.31 14.25 7.62
C VAL A 607 12.13 13.37 7.97
N ARG A 608 12.18 12.09 7.57
CA ARG A 608 11.23 11.06 7.96
C ARG A 608 11.97 9.91 8.64
N LEU A 609 11.60 9.65 9.89
CA LEU A 609 12.04 8.50 10.67
C LEU A 609 10.84 7.62 10.97
N SER A 610 10.89 6.36 10.58
CA SER A 610 9.87 5.38 10.92
C SER A 610 10.49 4.05 11.38
N GLY A 611 9.71 3.28 12.11
CA GLY A 611 10.12 1.99 12.66
C GLY A 611 9.40 1.73 13.98
N GLN A 612 9.63 0.54 14.52
CA GLN A 612 9.02 0.14 15.79
C GLN A 612 9.65 0.94 16.94
N ASP A 613 8.82 1.59 17.77
CA ASP A 613 9.22 2.39 18.94
C ASP A 613 10.17 3.57 18.68
N CYS A 614 10.37 3.99 17.43
CA CYS A 614 11.40 4.97 17.06
C CYS A 614 11.16 6.39 17.62
N ARG A 615 9.92 6.74 18.03
CA ARG A 615 9.66 8.03 18.71
C ARG A 615 10.43 8.19 20.01
N ARG A 616 10.54 7.10 20.77
CA ARG A 616 11.31 7.04 22.02
C ARG A 616 12.72 6.50 21.77
N GLY A 617 12.85 5.62 20.79
CA GLY A 617 13.96 4.70 20.58
C GLY A 617 13.78 3.44 21.42
N THR A 618 14.09 2.26 20.85
CA THR A 618 13.97 0.95 21.53
C THR A 618 14.69 0.95 22.89
N PHE A 619 15.85 1.60 22.96
CA PHE A 619 16.69 1.69 24.17
C PHE A 619 16.41 2.93 25.04
N SER A 620 15.28 3.61 24.85
CA SER A 620 14.91 4.84 25.57
C SER A 620 15.98 5.94 25.48
N HIS A 621 16.62 6.07 24.34
CA HIS A 621 17.73 7.01 24.08
C HIS A 621 17.30 8.28 23.36
N ARG A 622 16.38 8.18 22.39
CA ARG A 622 16.03 9.26 21.45
C ARG A 622 15.09 10.31 22.01
N HIS A 623 13.91 9.89 22.48
CA HIS A 623 12.83 10.78 22.93
C HIS A 623 12.56 11.95 21.97
N ALA A 624 12.39 11.65 20.68
CA ALA A 624 12.06 12.65 19.67
C ALA A 624 10.63 13.22 19.84
N VAL A 625 9.80 12.56 20.63
CA VAL A 625 8.44 12.99 20.99
C VAL A 625 8.31 12.94 22.51
N PHE A 626 8.02 14.06 23.12
CA PHE A 626 7.60 14.11 24.50
C PHE A 626 6.08 13.97 24.62
N TYR A 627 5.63 13.41 25.73
CA TYR A 627 4.23 13.23 26.06
C TYR A 627 3.95 13.94 27.36
N ASP A 628 2.91 14.77 27.36
CA ASP A 628 2.43 15.38 28.58
C ASP A 628 1.86 14.29 29.53
N TYR A 629 2.26 14.35 30.78
CA TYR A 629 1.95 13.32 31.78
C TYR A 629 0.45 13.28 32.15
N GLU A 630 -0.23 14.44 32.08
CA GLU A 630 -1.64 14.58 32.43
C GLU A 630 -2.56 14.53 31.22
N THR A 631 -2.24 15.31 30.15
CA THR A 631 -3.11 15.49 29.00
C THR A 631 -2.86 14.50 27.87
N ARG A 632 -1.68 13.85 27.86
CA ARG A 632 -1.16 13.01 26.75
C ARG A 632 -0.88 13.80 25.47
N GLU A 633 -0.88 15.10 25.50
CA GLU A 633 -0.45 15.92 24.38
C GLU A 633 0.99 15.58 23.98
N ARG A 634 1.31 15.83 22.71
CA ARG A 634 2.62 15.52 22.16
C ARG A 634 3.35 16.78 21.82
N TYR A 635 4.58 16.89 22.29
CA TYR A 635 5.51 17.93 21.92
C TYR A 635 6.69 17.32 21.16
N ILE A 636 7.03 17.89 19.99
CA ILE A 636 8.09 17.41 19.09
C ILE A 636 9.08 18.56 18.88
N PRO A 637 10.17 18.65 19.66
CA PRO A 637 11.08 19.79 19.62
C PRO A 637 11.61 20.12 18.23
N LEU A 638 11.96 19.12 17.44
CA LEU A 638 12.45 19.29 16.06
C LEU A 638 11.42 19.89 15.07
N ARG A 639 10.21 20.20 15.49
CA ARG A 639 9.22 20.94 14.70
C ARG A 639 9.14 22.42 15.05
N GLU A 640 9.89 22.83 16.06
CA GLU A 640 9.84 24.16 16.66
C GLU A 640 11.18 24.91 16.51
N LEU A 641 12.01 24.54 15.52
CA LEU A 641 13.31 25.17 15.28
C LEU A 641 13.17 26.56 14.67
N SER A 642 12.30 26.72 13.68
CA SER A 642 11.98 27.98 13.03
C SER A 642 10.66 27.87 12.24
N GLU A 643 10.06 29.02 11.90
CA GLU A 643 8.85 29.06 11.06
C GLU A 643 9.12 28.58 9.61
N GLU A 644 10.36 28.73 9.13
CA GLU A 644 10.74 28.40 7.75
C GLU A 644 11.36 27.00 7.61
N GLN A 645 11.51 26.26 8.71
CA GLN A 645 12.10 24.94 8.67
C GLN A 645 11.26 23.92 7.88
N GLU A 646 11.92 22.89 7.39
CA GLU A 646 11.24 21.74 6.82
C GLU A 646 10.63 20.82 7.88
N ARG A 647 9.73 19.92 7.44
CA ARG A 647 8.98 19.05 8.34
C ARG A 647 9.80 17.89 8.90
N PHE A 648 9.77 17.74 10.21
CA PHE A 648 10.17 16.51 10.88
C PHE A 648 9.00 15.56 11.04
N CYS A 649 9.14 14.37 10.47
CA CYS A 649 8.14 13.30 10.51
C CYS A 649 8.70 12.10 11.28
N VAL A 650 8.10 11.76 12.44
CA VAL A 650 8.51 10.60 13.22
C VAL A 650 7.32 9.72 13.55
N TYR A 651 7.38 8.43 13.19
CA TYR A 651 6.26 7.49 13.31
C TYR A 651 6.70 6.17 13.91
N ASN A 652 6.06 5.77 15.01
CA ASN A 652 6.09 4.36 15.38
C ASN A 652 5.30 3.57 14.35
N SER A 653 5.92 2.57 13.76
CA SER A 653 5.29 1.69 12.79
C SER A 653 4.44 0.61 13.46
N LEU A 654 3.63 -0.09 12.66
CA LEU A 654 3.11 -1.39 13.06
C LEU A 654 4.26 -2.41 13.13
N LEU A 655 3.98 -3.58 13.72
CA LEU A 655 4.93 -4.71 13.80
C LEU A 655 5.00 -5.44 12.45
N SER A 656 5.73 -4.84 11.51
CA SER A 656 6.03 -5.39 10.19
C SER A 656 7.36 -4.81 9.72
N GLU A 657 8.27 -5.63 9.30
CA GLU A 657 9.54 -5.22 8.69
C GLU A 657 9.38 -5.02 7.18
N ALA A 658 8.77 -5.99 6.47
CA ALA A 658 8.69 -5.99 5.03
C ALA A 658 7.87 -4.80 4.49
N ALA A 659 6.63 -4.62 4.94
CA ALA A 659 5.80 -3.53 4.43
C ALA A 659 6.32 -2.15 4.83
N VAL A 660 6.86 -2.00 6.04
CA VAL A 660 7.37 -0.70 6.51
C VAL A 660 8.64 -0.30 5.78
N LEU A 661 9.60 -1.24 5.64
CA LEU A 661 10.83 -1.00 4.89
C LEU A 661 10.54 -0.74 3.40
N GLY A 662 9.65 -1.55 2.80
CA GLY A 662 9.24 -1.36 1.40
C GLY A 662 8.55 -0.02 1.18
N PHE A 663 7.72 0.43 2.12
CA PHE A 663 7.08 1.75 2.09
C PHE A 663 8.12 2.88 2.15
N ASP A 664 9.06 2.81 3.08
CA ASP A 664 10.08 3.86 3.23
C ASP A 664 11.07 3.85 2.05
N TYR A 665 11.39 2.69 1.47
CA TYR A 665 12.10 2.60 0.21
C TYR A 665 11.33 3.31 -0.93
N GLY A 666 10.05 2.97 -1.10
CA GLY A 666 9.17 3.62 -2.10
C GLY A 666 9.05 5.13 -1.88
N TYR A 667 9.06 5.56 -0.62
CA TYR A 667 9.03 6.98 -0.27
C TYR A 667 10.28 7.72 -0.79
N THR A 668 11.48 7.09 -0.76
CA THR A 668 12.71 7.69 -1.33
C THR A 668 12.61 7.93 -2.83
N LEU A 669 11.88 7.08 -3.55
CA LEU A 669 11.70 7.22 -5.00
C LEU A 669 10.75 8.39 -5.35
N GLY A 670 9.74 8.63 -4.52
CA GLY A 670 8.77 9.71 -4.73
C GLY A 670 9.19 11.07 -4.18
N CYS A 671 10.12 11.12 -3.21
CA CYS A 671 10.62 12.35 -2.57
C CYS A 671 12.14 12.27 -2.32
N PRO A 672 12.97 12.37 -3.37
CA PRO A 672 14.42 12.18 -3.24
C PRO A 672 15.11 13.25 -2.39
N ASN A 673 14.48 14.41 -2.19
CA ASN A 673 15.02 15.49 -1.35
C ASN A 673 14.90 15.25 0.15
N MET A 674 14.09 14.27 0.58
CA MET A 674 13.87 13.96 1.99
C MET A 674 14.91 12.96 2.51
N LEU A 675 15.41 13.16 3.74
CA LEU A 675 16.14 12.12 4.46
C LEU A 675 15.13 11.12 5.02
N ILE A 676 15.20 9.88 4.58
CA ILE A 676 14.27 8.82 4.98
C ILE A 676 15.01 7.71 5.69
N LEU A 677 14.59 7.43 6.93
CA LEU A 677 15.23 6.44 7.78
C LEU A 677 14.19 5.41 8.23
N TRP A 678 14.53 4.15 8.04
CA TRP A 678 13.85 3.02 8.69
C TRP A 678 14.71 2.48 9.82
N GLU A 679 14.19 2.42 11.03
CA GLU A 679 14.86 1.83 12.19
C GLU A 679 14.25 0.48 12.51
N ALA A 680 15.03 -0.58 12.42
CA ALA A 680 14.66 -1.89 12.96
C ALA A 680 14.61 -1.83 14.48
N GLN A 681 13.71 -2.58 15.12
CA GLN A 681 13.69 -2.65 16.59
C GLN A 681 14.99 -3.29 17.13
N PHE A 682 15.45 -4.34 16.47
CA PHE A 682 16.80 -4.89 16.51
C PHE A 682 17.22 -5.19 15.08
N GLY A 683 18.48 -5.01 14.76
CA GLY A 683 19.00 -5.29 13.42
C GLY A 683 18.84 -6.76 13.00
N ASP A 684 18.74 -7.66 13.97
CA ASP A 684 18.41 -9.07 13.77
C ASP A 684 17.11 -9.28 12.97
N PHE A 685 16.11 -8.41 13.19
CA PHE A 685 14.79 -8.56 12.55
C PHE A 685 14.75 -8.06 11.10
N ALA A 686 15.82 -7.46 10.60
CA ALA A 686 15.89 -7.02 9.20
C ALA A 686 15.66 -8.19 8.20
N ASN A 687 15.91 -9.42 8.60
CA ASN A 687 15.65 -10.61 7.77
C ASN A 687 14.15 -10.86 7.49
N GLY A 688 13.24 -10.31 8.30
CA GLY A 688 11.81 -10.27 8.00
C GLY A 688 11.46 -9.44 6.74
N ALA A 689 12.38 -8.58 6.30
CA ALA A 689 12.28 -7.80 5.08
C ALA A 689 13.34 -8.16 4.03
N GLN A 690 13.95 -9.33 4.11
CA GLN A 690 15.10 -9.71 3.25
C GLN A 690 14.76 -9.60 1.76
N VAL A 691 13.54 -9.92 1.36
CA VAL A 691 13.11 -9.77 -0.05
C VAL A 691 13.17 -8.33 -0.55
N LEU A 692 12.87 -7.36 0.30
CA LEU A 692 12.99 -5.92 -0.03
C LEU A 692 14.46 -5.50 -0.10
N ILE A 693 15.29 -6.01 0.77
CA ILE A 693 16.73 -5.74 0.77
C ILE A 693 17.37 -6.29 -0.50
N ASP A 694 17.13 -7.55 -0.85
CA ASP A 694 17.77 -8.23 -1.99
C ASP A 694 17.25 -7.71 -3.34
N GLN A 695 15.93 -7.51 -3.45
CA GLN A 695 15.30 -7.27 -4.73
C GLN A 695 15.13 -5.80 -5.09
N PHE A 696 15.14 -4.90 -4.10
CA PHE A 696 14.96 -3.47 -4.29
C PHE A 696 16.17 -2.67 -3.80
N ILE A 697 16.49 -2.71 -2.50
CA ILE A 697 17.49 -1.81 -1.90
C ILE A 697 18.87 -2.03 -2.49
N SER A 698 19.32 -3.28 -2.61
CA SER A 698 20.66 -3.62 -3.09
C SER A 698 20.81 -3.65 -4.60
N SER A 699 19.72 -3.80 -5.36
CA SER A 699 19.79 -4.16 -6.78
C SER A 699 18.96 -3.30 -7.74
N ALA A 700 18.06 -2.44 -7.24
CA ALA A 700 17.15 -1.68 -8.10
C ALA A 700 17.88 -0.64 -8.98
N GLU A 701 18.98 -0.08 -8.53
CA GLU A 701 19.79 0.85 -9.33
C GLU A 701 20.39 0.13 -10.56
N SER A 702 20.99 -1.06 -10.37
CA SER A 702 21.55 -1.86 -11.47
C SER A 702 20.48 -2.40 -12.41
N LYS A 703 19.36 -2.92 -11.85
CA LYS A 703 18.29 -3.54 -12.66
C LYS A 703 17.41 -2.52 -13.36
N TRP A 704 17.07 -1.42 -12.69
CA TRP A 704 15.97 -0.53 -13.11
C TRP A 704 16.36 0.96 -13.13
N GLN A 705 17.60 1.30 -12.86
CA GLN A 705 18.10 2.67 -12.77
C GLN A 705 17.29 3.53 -11.77
N THR A 706 16.92 2.92 -10.65
CA THR A 706 16.15 3.58 -9.59
C THR A 706 17.01 3.74 -8.32
N PRO A 707 17.85 4.78 -8.23
CA PRO A 707 18.70 5.01 -7.07
C PRO A 707 17.86 5.42 -5.85
N SER A 708 18.28 4.98 -4.67
CA SER A 708 17.65 5.29 -3.39
C SER A 708 18.68 5.89 -2.41
N SER A 709 18.23 6.79 -1.55
CA SER A 709 19.01 7.33 -0.42
C SER A 709 18.47 6.86 0.94
N LEU A 710 17.81 5.71 0.98
CA LEU A 710 17.26 5.14 2.22
C LEU A 710 18.36 4.90 3.25
N VAL A 711 18.08 5.27 4.50
CA VAL A 711 18.95 4.92 5.63
C VAL A 711 18.31 3.77 6.41
N MET A 712 19.04 2.70 6.64
CA MET A 712 18.64 1.61 7.50
C MET A 712 19.42 1.67 8.81
N LEU A 713 18.72 1.85 9.93
CA LEU A 713 19.30 1.86 11.27
C LEU A 713 19.10 0.50 11.93
N LEU A 714 20.19 -0.24 12.13
CA LEU A 714 20.18 -1.63 12.55
C LEU A 714 20.91 -1.81 13.89
N PRO A 715 20.21 -1.81 15.02
CA PRO A 715 20.83 -2.05 16.32
C PRO A 715 21.62 -3.36 16.34
N HIS A 716 22.93 -3.27 16.60
CA HIS A 716 23.91 -4.34 16.49
C HIS A 716 24.91 -4.28 17.63
N GLY A 717 25.58 -5.41 17.93
CA GLY A 717 26.67 -5.50 18.89
C GLY A 717 26.53 -6.64 19.87
N TYR A 718 26.86 -7.81 19.62
CA TYR A 718 26.94 -9.08 20.40
C TYR A 718 26.73 -8.98 21.94
N GLU A 719 25.74 -8.22 22.37
CA GLU A 719 25.44 -7.87 23.77
C GLU A 719 23.93 -7.93 24.05
N GLY A 720 23.18 -8.61 23.21
CA GLY A 720 21.74 -8.84 23.38
C GLY A 720 21.43 -10.07 24.23
N MET A 721 20.17 -10.18 24.65
CA MET A 721 19.65 -11.39 25.28
C MET A 721 19.32 -12.42 24.20
N GLY A 722 20.16 -13.42 24.06
CA GLY A 722 20.00 -14.48 23.09
C GLY A 722 20.46 -14.10 21.67
N PRO A 723 20.34 -15.03 20.70
CA PRO A 723 20.87 -14.86 19.35
C PRO A 723 20.10 -13.81 18.53
N GLU A 724 18.79 -13.61 18.77
CA GLU A 724 17.92 -12.73 17.97
C GLU A 724 18.03 -11.25 18.37
N HIS A 725 18.88 -10.90 19.34
CA HIS A 725 19.08 -9.52 19.80
C HIS A 725 20.55 -9.12 19.80
N SER A 726 21.38 -9.83 19.05
CA SER A 726 22.83 -9.67 19.11
C SER A 726 23.48 -9.20 17.82
N SER A 727 22.96 -9.59 16.65
CA SER A 727 23.61 -9.27 15.38
C SER A 727 22.61 -8.89 14.29
N ALA A 728 22.84 -7.74 13.66
CA ALA A 728 22.17 -7.35 12.42
C ALA A 728 22.67 -8.15 11.19
N ARG A 729 23.61 -9.08 11.39
CA ARG A 729 24.22 -9.83 10.30
C ARG A 729 24.90 -8.92 9.28
N LEU A 730 25.83 -8.12 9.74
CA LEU A 730 26.67 -7.24 8.91
C LEU A 730 27.18 -7.93 7.65
N GLU A 731 27.62 -9.16 7.78
CA GLU A 731 28.13 -10.02 6.71
C GLU A 731 27.14 -10.24 5.58
N ARG A 732 25.81 -10.24 5.82
CA ARG A 732 24.78 -10.35 4.77
C ARG A 732 24.77 -9.10 3.88
N PHE A 733 24.91 -7.93 4.46
CA PHE A 733 24.97 -6.68 3.69
C PHE A 733 26.26 -6.59 2.89
N LEU A 734 27.40 -6.95 3.49
CA LEU A 734 28.69 -6.97 2.77
C LEU A 734 28.67 -7.97 1.61
N GLN A 735 27.96 -9.11 1.75
CA GLN A 735 27.81 -10.10 0.69
C GLN A 735 26.96 -9.56 -0.50
N LEU A 736 26.05 -8.62 -0.24
CA LEU A 736 25.22 -7.96 -1.28
C LEU A 736 25.94 -6.76 -1.93
N CYS A 737 27.11 -6.39 -1.45
CA CYS A 737 27.87 -5.25 -1.96
C CYS A 737 28.52 -5.57 -3.31
N ALA A 738 28.23 -4.75 -4.32
CA ALA A 738 28.82 -4.78 -5.63
C ALA A 738 28.69 -3.39 -6.29
N GLU A 739 29.67 -2.98 -7.08
CA GLU A 739 29.59 -1.78 -7.94
C GLU A 739 29.16 -0.49 -7.21
N ASN A 740 29.55 -0.38 -5.95
CA ASN A 740 29.20 0.74 -5.05
C ASN A 740 27.67 0.94 -4.90
N ASN A 741 26.91 -0.15 -4.88
CA ASN A 741 25.44 -0.15 -4.81
C ASN A 741 24.86 0.36 -3.48
N MET A 742 25.63 0.31 -2.39
CA MET A 742 25.23 0.80 -1.06
C MET A 742 26.43 1.26 -0.25
N ILE A 743 26.17 1.91 0.88
CA ILE A 743 27.17 2.28 1.88
C ILE A 743 26.89 1.45 3.13
N VAL A 744 27.94 0.79 3.67
CA VAL A 744 27.83 0.01 4.90
C VAL A 744 28.79 0.60 5.94
N GLY A 745 28.24 1.04 7.07
CA GLY A 745 28.98 1.67 8.16
C GLY A 745 28.73 1.06 9.54
N ASN A 746 29.78 1.05 10.36
CA ASN A 746 29.74 0.62 11.75
C ASN A 746 30.59 1.60 12.61
N PHE A 747 29.92 2.67 13.01
CA PHE A 747 30.56 3.87 13.54
C PHE A 747 31.02 3.72 14.99
N THR A 748 32.06 4.46 15.35
CA THR A 748 32.63 4.45 16.70
C THR A 748 32.23 5.66 17.54
N THR A 749 31.85 6.80 16.93
CA THR A 749 31.53 8.03 17.68
C THR A 749 30.21 8.66 17.25
N PRO A 750 29.57 9.44 18.13
CA PRO A 750 28.36 10.23 17.80
C PRO A 750 28.58 11.20 16.62
N ALA A 751 29.73 11.83 16.52
CA ALA A 751 30.05 12.75 15.43
C ALA A 751 30.07 12.03 14.07
N GLN A 752 30.66 10.84 13.99
CA GLN A 752 30.64 10.06 12.76
C GLN A 752 29.20 9.72 12.32
N TYR A 753 28.31 9.38 13.27
CA TYR A 753 26.89 9.14 12.98
C TYR A 753 26.20 10.42 12.48
N PHE A 754 26.45 11.56 13.12
CA PHE A 754 25.94 12.86 12.68
C PHE A 754 26.36 13.18 11.25
N HIS A 755 27.64 13.04 10.93
CA HIS A 755 28.18 13.34 9.60
C HIS A 755 27.66 12.37 8.54
N ALA A 756 27.54 11.08 8.85
CA ALA A 756 27.03 10.09 7.93
C ALA A 756 25.57 10.36 7.53
N LEU A 757 24.71 10.76 8.49
CA LEU A 757 23.32 11.12 8.24
C LEU A 757 23.22 12.37 7.34
N ARG A 758 24.01 13.39 7.61
CA ARG A 758 24.00 14.63 6.83
C ARG A 758 24.61 14.42 5.44
N ARG A 759 25.65 13.58 5.32
CA ARG A 759 26.27 13.22 4.04
C ARG A 759 25.25 12.63 3.06
N GLN A 760 24.24 11.88 3.54
CA GLN A 760 23.18 11.34 2.69
C GLN A 760 22.40 12.41 1.89
N LYS A 761 22.43 13.66 2.33
CA LYS A 761 21.74 14.77 1.65
C LYS A 761 22.71 15.75 0.97
N HIS A 762 23.94 15.86 1.46
CA HIS A 762 24.95 16.75 0.89
C HIS A 762 25.79 16.07 -0.19
N SER A 763 25.83 14.74 -0.23
CA SER A 763 26.52 13.99 -1.30
C SER A 763 25.74 14.12 -2.63
N PRO A 764 26.45 14.32 -3.75
CA PRO A 764 25.81 14.30 -5.06
C PRO A 764 25.34 12.90 -5.48
N THR A 765 25.87 11.85 -4.84
CA THR A 765 25.54 10.45 -5.16
C THR A 765 24.53 9.90 -4.15
N ARG A 766 23.42 9.39 -4.63
CA ARG A 766 22.39 8.75 -3.80
C ARG A 766 22.61 7.25 -3.71
N LYS A 767 22.97 6.76 -2.53
CA LYS A 767 23.12 5.31 -2.24
C LYS A 767 22.41 4.97 -0.93
N PRO A 768 21.83 3.77 -0.78
CA PRO A 768 21.34 3.30 0.51
C PRO A 768 22.48 3.29 1.53
N LEU A 769 22.20 3.77 2.75
CA LEU A 769 23.14 3.75 3.88
C LEU A 769 22.68 2.73 4.92
N ILE A 770 23.48 1.70 5.14
CA ILE A 770 23.24 0.66 6.14
C ILE A 770 24.12 0.95 7.35
N VAL A 771 23.49 1.31 8.47
CA VAL A 771 24.19 1.66 9.71
C VAL A 771 24.02 0.59 10.76
N MET A 772 25.10 0.00 11.22
CA MET A 772 25.12 -0.83 12.42
C MET A 772 25.07 0.10 13.63
N THR A 773 23.86 0.41 14.12
CA THR A 773 23.67 1.32 15.25
C THR A 773 24.03 0.66 16.57
N PRO A 774 24.62 1.41 17.51
CA PRO A 774 25.09 0.84 18.77
C PRO A 774 23.95 0.59 19.76
N LYS A 775 24.24 -0.21 20.80
CA LYS A 775 23.39 -0.43 21.95
C LYS A 775 24.07 0.08 23.24
N SER A 776 25.09 -0.62 23.74
CA SER A 776 25.78 -0.16 24.95
C SER A 776 26.56 1.15 24.77
N LEU A 777 27.03 1.43 23.56
CA LEU A 777 27.72 2.73 23.28
C LEU A 777 26.77 3.92 23.40
N LEU A 778 25.45 3.76 23.34
CA LEU A 778 24.48 4.82 23.60
C LEU A 778 24.65 5.47 25.00
N THR A 779 25.19 4.72 25.94
CA THR A 779 25.39 5.17 27.34
C THR A 779 26.84 5.08 27.79
N ASN A 780 27.76 4.69 26.93
CA ASN A 780 29.17 4.58 27.26
C ASN A 780 29.80 5.98 27.40
N PRO A 781 30.35 6.35 28.57
CA PRO A 781 30.90 7.70 28.80
C PRO A 781 32.13 8.04 27.94
N ARG A 782 32.74 7.05 27.28
CA ARG A 782 33.86 7.27 26.34
C ARG A 782 33.41 7.36 24.89
N ALA A 783 32.17 6.90 24.59
CA ALA A 783 31.60 6.97 23.24
C ALA A 783 30.78 8.27 23.09
N VAL A 784 31.46 9.39 23.20
CA VAL A 784 30.92 10.75 23.15
C VAL A 784 31.76 11.61 22.23
N SER A 785 31.21 12.75 21.81
CA SER A 785 31.91 13.75 20.96
C SER A 785 31.83 15.13 21.58
N GLN A 786 32.75 16.02 21.21
CA GLN A 786 32.80 17.41 21.64
C GLN A 786 32.16 18.31 20.57
N VAL A 787 31.83 19.55 20.91
CA VAL A 787 31.19 20.47 19.97
C VAL A 787 32.04 20.70 18.71
N GLU A 788 33.35 20.72 18.84
CA GLU A 788 34.30 20.90 17.74
C GLU A 788 34.17 19.83 16.66
N ASP A 789 33.74 18.61 17.04
CA ASP A 789 33.56 17.50 16.12
C ASP A 789 32.34 17.68 15.18
N PHE A 790 31.49 18.70 15.43
CA PHE A 790 30.26 18.97 14.65
C PHE A 790 30.30 20.30 13.89
N LEU A 791 31.37 21.11 14.06
CA LEU A 791 31.45 22.46 13.53
C LEU A 791 31.82 22.50 12.05
N ASP A 792 31.77 23.73 11.48
CA ASP A 792 32.16 24.05 10.10
C ASP A 792 33.50 23.39 9.77
N ASP A 793 33.65 22.98 8.51
CA ASP A 793 34.82 22.28 7.97
C ASP A 793 35.01 20.82 8.45
N THR A 794 34.12 20.29 9.32
CA THR A 794 34.17 18.89 9.67
C THR A 794 33.33 18.02 8.71
N SER A 795 33.73 16.76 8.58
CA SER A 795 33.14 15.81 7.65
C SER A 795 33.21 14.38 8.19
N PHE A 796 32.47 13.49 7.55
CA PHE A 796 32.56 12.06 7.81
C PHE A 796 33.97 11.55 7.43
N GLN A 797 34.59 10.81 8.33
CA GLN A 797 35.86 10.15 8.12
C GLN A 797 35.63 8.65 7.92
N GLU A 798 35.93 8.14 6.74
CA GLU A 798 35.76 6.72 6.42
C GLU A 798 36.76 5.84 7.17
N ILE A 799 37.97 6.36 7.37
CA ILE A 799 39.04 5.76 8.15
C ILE A 799 39.52 6.79 9.17
N ILE A 800 39.65 6.40 10.42
CA ILE A 800 40.15 7.26 11.48
C ILE A 800 41.45 6.66 12.02
N PRO A 801 42.56 7.37 11.89
CA PRO A 801 43.86 6.93 12.42
C PRO A 801 43.86 6.85 13.95
N ASP A 802 44.84 6.19 14.50
CA ASP A 802 45.03 6.17 15.95
C ASP A 802 45.50 7.57 16.47
N HIS A 803 44.82 8.07 17.47
CA HIS A 803 45.12 9.31 18.15
C HIS A 803 46.16 9.16 19.27
N TYR A 804 46.65 7.93 19.51
CA TYR A 804 47.66 7.69 20.51
C TYR A 804 49.00 8.26 20.05
N GLU A 805 49.57 9.15 20.86
CA GLU A 805 50.91 9.68 20.61
C GLU A 805 52.00 8.65 20.93
N PHE A 806 52.53 8.03 19.90
CA PHE A 806 53.64 7.09 20.05
C PHE A 806 54.94 7.87 20.26
N GLU A 807 55.67 7.59 21.36
CA GLU A 807 56.94 8.18 21.62
C GLU A 807 57.93 8.00 20.44
N LYS A 808 57.81 6.87 19.76
CA LYS A 808 58.63 6.52 18.58
C LYS A 808 57.71 5.75 17.61
N PRO A 809 57.16 6.40 16.59
CA PRO A 809 56.29 5.75 15.59
C PRO A 809 56.94 4.54 14.91
N GLU A 810 58.27 4.57 14.72
CA GLU A 810 59.03 3.45 14.16
C GLU A 810 59.00 2.16 15.02
N ASN A 811 58.62 2.27 16.27
CA ASN A 811 58.47 1.11 17.16
C ASN A 811 57.09 0.44 17.09
N VAL A 812 56.15 1.00 16.30
CA VAL A 812 54.85 0.36 16.06
C VAL A 812 55.10 -0.89 15.24
N SER A 813 54.87 -2.04 15.86
CA SER A 813 55.05 -3.36 15.25
C SER A 813 53.74 -4.03 14.83
N ARG A 814 52.61 -3.45 15.20
CA ARG A 814 51.29 -3.97 14.89
C ARG A 814 50.29 -2.85 14.62
N VAL A 815 49.55 -2.95 13.53
CA VAL A 815 48.41 -2.11 13.22
C VAL A 815 47.17 -2.99 13.30
N ILE A 816 46.16 -2.55 14.07
CA ILE A 816 44.91 -3.26 14.29
C ILE A 816 43.81 -2.43 13.64
N PHE A 817 43.15 -2.98 12.61
CA PHE A 817 41.96 -2.39 12.02
C PHE A 817 40.72 -2.93 12.74
N CYS A 818 39.80 -2.06 13.13
CA CYS A 818 38.58 -2.41 13.81
C CYS A 818 37.42 -1.46 13.44
N SER A 819 36.20 -1.85 13.77
CA SER A 819 35.01 -1.03 13.59
C SER A 819 34.04 -1.17 14.77
N GLY A 820 33.22 -0.14 15.04
CA GLY A 820 32.20 -0.18 16.06
C GLY A 820 32.73 -0.41 17.48
N LYS A 821 31.95 -1.11 18.31
CA LYS A 821 32.15 -1.25 19.75
C LYS A 821 33.52 -1.82 20.16
N VAL A 822 34.06 -2.79 19.42
CA VAL A 822 35.33 -3.45 19.77
C VAL A 822 36.50 -2.47 19.89
N TYR A 823 36.41 -1.31 19.25
CA TYR A 823 37.40 -0.22 19.42
C TYR A 823 37.62 0.14 20.90
N TYR A 824 36.54 0.28 21.64
CA TYR A 824 36.60 0.65 23.07
C TYR A 824 37.18 -0.46 23.97
N ASP A 825 36.94 -1.73 23.61
CA ASP A 825 37.54 -2.87 24.29
C ASP A 825 39.05 -2.94 24.03
N LEU A 826 39.47 -2.69 22.79
CA LEU A 826 40.91 -2.61 22.43
C LEU A 826 41.63 -1.44 23.11
N LEU A 827 40.97 -0.27 23.20
CA LEU A 827 41.49 0.89 23.92
C LEU A 827 41.72 0.58 25.41
N THR A 828 40.71 -0.09 26.03
CA THR A 828 40.80 -0.49 27.43
C THR A 828 41.97 -1.46 27.64
N TYR A 829 42.02 -2.51 26.83
CA TYR A 829 43.09 -3.51 26.92
C TYR A 829 44.49 -2.90 26.71
N ARG A 830 44.65 -2.01 25.70
CA ARG A 830 45.91 -1.31 25.44
C ARG A 830 46.35 -0.50 26.66
N ALA A 831 45.42 0.21 27.30
CA ALA A 831 45.72 1.06 28.47
C ALA A 831 46.09 0.20 29.70
N GLU A 832 45.31 -0.81 30.02
CA GLU A 832 45.48 -1.67 31.19
C GLU A 832 46.79 -2.49 31.10
N ASN A 833 47.21 -2.87 29.91
CA ASN A 833 48.44 -3.66 29.68
C ASN A 833 49.62 -2.81 29.24
N ASN A 834 49.51 -1.49 29.25
CA ASN A 834 50.57 -0.55 28.86
C ASN A 834 51.23 -0.89 27.51
N ILE A 835 50.43 -1.23 26.49
CA ILE A 835 50.91 -1.62 25.17
C ILE A 835 51.26 -0.35 24.36
N LYS A 836 52.54 -0.16 24.01
CA LYS A 836 53.06 1.03 23.34
C LYS A 836 53.43 0.80 21.88
N ASN A 837 53.26 -0.37 21.34
CA ASN A 837 53.73 -0.79 20.02
C ASN A 837 52.59 -1.28 19.10
N ALA A 838 51.36 -1.01 19.44
CA ALA A 838 50.19 -1.37 18.64
C ALA A 838 49.32 -0.13 18.37
N ALA A 839 49.12 0.18 17.10
CA ALA A 839 48.20 1.20 16.64
C ALA A 839 46.78 0.60 16.38
N ILE A 840 45.75 1.37 16.70
CA ILE A 840 44.33 0.97 16.48
C ILE A 840 43.70 1.94 15.49
N VAL A 841 43.47 1.47 14.28
CA VAL A 841 42.82 2.24 13.19
C VAL A 841 41.37 1.87 13.10
N ARG A 842 40.48 2.87 13.03
CA ARG A 842 39.05 2.67 12.95
C ARG A 842 38.57 2.70 11.50
N VAL A 843 37.91 1.65 11.05
CA VAL A 843 37.23 1.60 9.75
C VAL A 843 35.75 1.88 9.98
N GLU A 844 35.36 3.14 9.80
CA GLU A 844 33.98 3.60 10.03
C GLU A 844 33.06 3.18 8.89
N GLN A 845 33.55 3.23 7.64
CA GLN A 845 32.87 2.76 6.45
C GLN A 845 33.52 1.48 5.92
N LEU A 846 32.76 0.40 5.94
CA LEU A 846 33.20 -0.93 5.51
C LEU A 846 33.03 -1.14 4.00
N TYR A 847 32.07 -0.44 3.40
CA TYR A 847 31.86 -0.45 1.96
C TYR A 847 31.20 0.86 1.49
N PRO A 848 31.59 1.42 0.33
CA PRO A 848 32.85 1.12 -0.37
C PRO A 848 34.04 1.36 0.53
N LEU A 849 35.05 0.49 0.47
CA LEU A 849 36.24 0.59 1.32
C LEU A 849 37.27 1.56 0.71
N HIS A 850 37.70 2.56 1.49
CA HIS A 850 38.67 3.54 1.08
C HIS A 850 40.10 2.95 1.18
N THR A 851 40.47 2.14 0.19
CA THR A 851 41.75 1.42 0.17
C THR A 851 42.97 2.33 0.16
N ASP A 852 42.86 3.49 -0.48
CA ASP A 852 43.99 4.45 -0.56
C ASP A 852 44.27 5.14 0.77
N ALA A 853 43.31 5.17 1.70
CA ALA A 853 43.49 5.72 3.04
C ALA A 853 44.04 4.70 4.06
N ILE A 854 44.04 3.42 3.70
CA ILE A 854 44.57 2.31 4.53
C ILE A 854 46.04 2.08 4.21
#